data_6feeaab8658860d881ab08d4d859cfe0
#
_entry.id   6feeaab8658860d881ab08d4d859cfe0
#
_cell.length_a   1.000
_cell.length_b   1.000
_cell.length_c   1.000
_cell.angle_alpha   90.00
_cell.angle_beta   90.00
_cell.angle_gamma   90.00
#
_symmetry.space_group_name_H-M   'P 1'
#
loop_
_entity.id
_entity.type
_entity.pdbx_description
1 polymer ?
#
loop_
_entity_poly.entity_id
_entity_poly.type
_entity_poly.pdbx_seq_one_letter_code
_entity_poly.pdbx_strand_id
1 'polypeptide(L)'
;MNSLSRIVRGKLYQELIVRLQSTTITSTLSSDIQIPNRIERGPTDILKALESTISRDYTAPHYKFHDDPFLIPQSNLHNRTYALAKESGRKTAMWVREEHRDLFQHKVADPEIKAFVPLPIYTEESKVTEETLLYEISNGNIANCITIYDLLKGEMTIPTKQALLELLCYNNSEQTEWLETRWYKFEHTKNTWLNYSQIDVLFEFLKEQEPKIAAAAYTAMICGLVKHFSPNKAWHFYAESREKSIPLSIDGYNAMISIVPMLVPRQEKQEDSKLKSLVTDIYRAMIINGITPNIHTFNAALNVATALKTNQVALDFTRKILADITKFKLKPSLTTYYYLLQILSRFGDASYNSFIKILTSLKNETITIQNKEDLNFFVVAMKMASQQFCDRQAGEMVNELLLTGENYKFISNNIREHIYYRMYLELILATEEFETFFKLYSKLVPHVTIPEPAVMSAILEALKLYPAQTATQYIPKLWSHMIMFDHLNREELLENILHLMSVHCKPVSDSPLNAQFTEMALTIWDHIQSLRFNIFVHILISSELCVIKEEETPSPFQIKSGTYRNSIMGNIILLLLRGNNFTKTIEIISLLVRSPHLIKNGQTITTEHINEIFELCLAQAYVPAIFTLLEYVTFHSLEGAGEMAGKLYKTVSLTSNQKNILASLVGNDVLQLQISDEN
;
A
#
# COMPACT_ATOMS: atom_id res chain seq x y z
N MET A 1 26.08 -28.71 11.20
CA MET A 1 26.30 -27.90 9.96
C MET A 1 27.33 -28.54 8.98
N ASN A 2 27.95 -29.67 9.24
CA ASN A 2 28.99 -30.24 8.38
C ASN A 2 28.57 -31.41 7.47
N SER A 3 27.31 -31.84 7.47
CA SER A 3 26.80 -32.94 6.64
C SER A 3 26.11 -32.53 5.36
N LEU A 4 25.45 -31.37 5.34
CA LEU A 4 24.74 -30.84 4.15
C LEU A 4 25.69 -30.25 3.10
N SER A 5 26.85 -29.69 3.51
CA SER A 5 27.84 -29.15 2.58
C SER A 5 28.59 -30.23 1.78
N ARG A 6 28.67 -31.48 2.29
CA ARG A 6 29.27 -32.61 1.58
C ARG A 6 28.37 -33.23 0.52
N ILE A 7 27.05 -33.22 0.74
CA ILE A 7 26.07 -33.78 -0.21
C ILE A 7 25.91 -32.86 -1.44
N VAL A 8 25.91 -31.55 -1.24
CA VAL A 8 25.78 -30.58 -2.35
C VAL A 8 27.07 -30.55 -3.20
N ARG A 9 28.26 -30.65 -2.58
CA ARG A 9 29.52 -30.76 -3.33
C ARG A 9 29.64 -32.08 -4.08
N GLY A 10 29.12 -33.19 -3.56
CA GLY A 10 29.13 -34.49 -4.23
C GLY A 10 28.27 -34.53 -5.51
N LYS A 11 27.10 -33.88 -5.50
CA LYS A 11 26.23 -33.80 -6.68
C LYS A 11 26.80 -32.89 -7.78
N LEU A 12 27.36 -31.74 -7.41
CA LEU A 12 28.03 -30.85 -8.38
C LEU A 12 29.25 -31.48 -9.04
N TYR A 13 30.03 -32.32 -8.28
CA TYR A 13 31.15 -33.03 -8.85
C TYR A 13 30.72 -34.17 -9.77
N GLN A 14 29.63 -34.88 -9.47
CA GLN A 14 29.09 -35.90 -10.36
C GLN A 14 28.52 -35.34 -11.65
N GLU A 15 27.82 -34.20 -11.61
CA GLU A 15 27.32 -33.53 -12.82
C GLU A 15 28.46 -32.96 -13.68
N LEU A 16 29.55 -32.48 -13.08
CA LEU A 16 30.76 -32.05 -13.80
C LEU A 16 31.50 -33.22 -14.45
N ILE A 17 31.58 -34.36 -13.79
CA ILE A 17 32.23 -35.57 -14.32
C ILE A 17 31.38 -36.16 -15.47
N VAL A 18 30.07 -36.18 -15.34
CA VAL A 18 29.17 -36.64 -16.43
C VAL A 18 29.26 -35.70 -17.65
N ARG A 19 29.44 -34.39 -17.46
CA ARG A 19 29.69 -33.48 -18.57
C ARG A 19 31.08 -33.60 -19.20
N LEU A 20 32.07 -33.99 -18.44
CA LEU A 20 33.42 -34.22 -18.95
C LEU A 20 33.59 -35.59 -19.62
N GLN A 21 32.74 -36.59 -19.29
CA GLN A 21 32.77 -37.90 -19.94
C GLN A 21 32.00 -38.02 -21.24
N SER A 22 31.15 -37.01 -21.56
CA SER A 22 30.43 -36.98 -22.84
C SER A 22 31.19 -36.33 -23.99
N THR A 23 32.46 -35.97 -23.79
CA THR A 23 33.34 -35.38 -24.82
C THR A 23 34.40 -36.31 -25.37
N THR A 24 34.32 -37.61 -25.10
CA THR A 24 35.20 -38.61 -25.75
C THR A 24 34.35 -39.53 -26.62
N ILE A 25 33.92 -39.04 -27.79
CA ILE A 25 33.48 -39.85 -28.90
C ILE A 25 34.41 -39.61 -30.09
N THR A 26 35.24 -40.62 -30.28
CA THR A 26 35.84 -41.07 -31.53
C THR A 26 35.58 -40.30 -32.80
N SER A 27 36.66 -39.76 -33.30
CA SER A 27 36.88 -39.30 -34.67
C SER A 27 36.46 -40.35 -35.70
N THR A 28 35.47 -40.07 -36.48
CA THR A 28 35.38 -40.37 -37.91
C THR A 28 34.15 -39.67 -38.47
N LEU A 29 34.40 -38.57 -39.08
CA LEU A 29 33.74 -37.96 -40.22
C LEU A 29 34.07 -36.48 -40.20
N SER A 30 34.75 -36.01 -41.23
CA SER A 30 35.05 -34.60 -41.46
C SER A 30 33.75 -33.84 -41.72
N SER A 31 33.05 -33.47 -40.69
CA SER A 31 32.05 -32.44 -40.73
C SER A 31 32.76 -31.11 -40.38
N ASP A 32 32.76 -30.20 -41.32
CA ASP A 32 33.23 -28.85 -41.08
C ASP A 32 32.65 -28.34 -39.78
N ILE A 33 33.52 -28.08 -38.81
CA ILE A 33 33.12 -27.46 -37.53
C ILE A 33 32.73 -26.05 -37.88
N GLN A 34 31.41 -25.80 -38.04
CA GLN A 34 30.89 -24.44 -38.17
C GLN A 34 31.00 -23.75 -36.83
N ILE A 35 31.96 -22.86 -36.72
CA ILE A 35 32.10 -21.98 -35.56
C ILE A 35 30.92 -20.99 -35.63
N PRO A 36 29.98 -21.01 -34.65
CA PRO A 36 28.87 -20.07 -34.68
C PRO A 36 29.39 -18.64 -34.61
N ASN A 37 28.74 -17.73 -35.32
CA ASN A 37 29.10 -16.32 -35.27
C ASN A 37 29.04 -15.81 -33.83
N ARG A 38 29.97 -14.94 -33.49
CA ARG A 38 30.00 -14.30 -32.17
C ARG A 38 28.71 -13.54 -31.96
N ILE A 39 27.97 -13.88 -30.91
CA ILE A 39 26.77 -13.16 -30.51
C ILE A 39 27.23 -11.79 -30.00
N GLU A 40 26.77 -10.72 -30.65
CA GLU A 40 26.99 -9.37 -30.16
C GLU A 40 26.24 -9.21 -28.83
N ARG A 41 26.98 -8.91 -27.78
CA ARG A 41 26.42 -8.73 -26.43
C ARG A 41 26.24 -7.25 -26.17
N GLY A 42 25.09 -6.89 -25.63
CA GLY A 42 24.83 -5.56 -25.10
C GLY A 42 25.67 -5.30 -23.83
N PRO A 43 25.81 -4.05 -23.44
CA PRO A 43 26.66 -3.66 -22.30
C PRO A 43 26.17 -4.23 -20.97
N THR A 44 24.90 -4.66 -20.86
CA THR A 44 24.29 -5.19 -19.64
C THR A 44 23.98 -6.68 -19.70
N ASP A 45 24.29 -7.40 -20.78
CA ASP A 45 23.89 -8.80 -20.97
C ASP A 45 24.53 -9.75 -19.94
N ILE A 46 25.79 -9.48 -19.56
CA ILE A 46 26.47 -10.26 -18.51
C ILE A 46 25.79 -10.03 -17.15
N LEU A 47 25.41 -8.79 -16.84
CA LEU A 47 24.70 -8.46 -15.61
C LEU A 47 23.32 -9.12 -15.56
N LYS A 48 22.58 -9.10 -16.68
CA LYS A 48 21.30 -9.80 -16.78
C LYS A 48 21.43 -11.30 -16.63
N ALA A 49 22.47 -11.91 -17.22
CA ALA A 49 22.74 -13.33 -17.04
C ALA A 49 23.12 -13.68 -15.60
N LEU A 50 23.87 -12.83 -14.91
CA LEU A 50 24.17 -12.98 -13.49
C LEU A 50 22.92 -12.80 -12.63
N GLU A 51 22.11 -11.77 -12.91
CA GLU A 51 20.84 -11.54 -12.22
C GLU A 51 19.90 -12.74 -12.31
N SER A 52 19.82 -13.40 -13.47
CA SER A 52 18.97 -14.58 -13.66
C SER A 52 19.41 -15.81 -12.82
N THR A 53 20.65 -15.83 -12.33
CA THR A 53 21.17 -16.89 -11.46
C THR A 53 20.96 -16.61 -9.97
N ILE A 54 20.56 -15.40 -9.61
CA ILE A 54 20.37 -14.98 -8.22
C ILE A 54 18.87 -15.00 -7.93
N SER A 55 18.47 -15.78 -6.94
CA SER A 55 17.12 -15.71 -6.39
C SER A 55 16.96 -14.47 -5.50
N ARG A 56 15.71 -14.03 -5.28
CA ARG A 56 15.43 -12.95 -4.34
C ARG A 56 16.04 -13.23 -2.98
N ASP A 57 16.84 -12.30 -2.49
CA ASP A 57 17.42 -12.38 -1.16
C ASP A 57 16.37 -12.00 -0.10
N TYR A 58 15.86 -13.01 0.60
CA TYR A 58 14.91 -12.81 1.70
C TYR A 58 15.56 -12.28 2.99
N THR A 59 16.89 -12.20 3.03
CA THR A 59 17.63 -11.65 4.18
C THR A 59 17.99 -10.18 3.98
N ALA A 60 17.82 -9.65 2.78
CA ALA A 60 18.09 -8.25 2.49
C ALA A 60 17.15 -7.35 3.33
N PRO A 61 17.66 -6.28 3.93
CA PRO A 61 16.81 -5.34 4.65
C PRO A 61 15.82 -4.70 3.68
N HIS A 62 14.62 -4.39 4.18
CA HIS A 62 13.66 -3.61 3.41
C HIS A 62 14.28 -2.27 2.98
N TYR A 63 13.90 -1.78 1.80
CA TYR A 63 14.44 -0.53 1.26
C TYR A 63 14.42 0.66 2.23
N LYS A 64 13.48 0.68 3.18
CA LYS A 64 13.44 1.65 4.28
C LYS A 64 14.71 1.71 5.13
N PHE A 65 15.49 0.65 5.15
CA PHE A 65 16.68 0.54 6.01
C PHE A 65 17.98 0.58 5.22
N HIS A 66 17.95 0.93 3.93
CA HIS A 66 19.15 1.13 3.13
C HIS A 66 19.93 2.39 3.52
N ASP A 67 19.20 3.38 4.01
CA ASP A 67 19.75 4.64 4.53
C ASP A 67 19.57 4.73 6.05
N ASP A 68 19.86 5.90 6.64
CA ASP A 68 19.62 6.15 8.06
C ASP A 68 18.12 6.02 8.38
N PRO A 69 17.74 5.09 9.27
CA PRO A 69 16.34 4.87 9.63
C PRO A 69 15.62 6.10 10.17
N PHE A 70 16.36 7.04 10.80
CA PHE A 70 15.80 8.29 11.31
C PHE A 70 15.45 9.28 10.22
N LEU A 71 16.09 9.19 9.05
CA LEU A 71 15.82 10.04 7.90
C LEU A 71 14.76 9.44 6.95
N ILE A 72 14.30 8.21 7.20
CA ILE A 72 13.27 7.56 6.39
C ILE A 72 11.89 7.90 6.94
N PRO A 73 10.96 8.45 6.14
CA PRO A 73 9.63 8.76 6.59
C PRO A 73 8.84 7.48 6.96
N GLN A 74 8.42 7.39 8.21
CA GLN A 74 7.73 6.22 8.77
C GLN A 74 6.20 6.28 8.61
N SER A 75 5.63 7.48 8.48
CA SER A 75 4.19 7.71 8.39
C SER A 75 3.82 8.45 7.10
N ASN A 76 2.53 8.42 6.72
CA ASN A 76 2.04 9.21 5.60
C ASN A 76 2.26 10.72 5.78
N LEU A 77 2.21 11.20 7.03
CA LEU A 77 2.51 12.60 7.35
C LEU A 77 3.99 12.91 7.10
N HIS A 78 4.89 12.06 7.60
CA HIS A 78 6.33 12.22 7.34
C HIS A 78 6.64 12.13 5.85
N ASN A 79 6.06 11.16 5.11
CA ASN A 79 6.21 11.06 3.66
C ASN A 79 5.84 12.38 2.96
N ARG A 80 4.72 13.00 3.37
CA ARG A 80 4.29 14.28 2.84
C ARG A 80 5.28 15.40 3.18
N THR A 81 5.69 15.49 4.44
CA THR A 81 6.64 16.52 4.91
C THR A 81 7.97 16.43 4.16
N TYR A 82 8.52 15.23 4.01
CA TYR A 82 9.76 15.01 3.26
C TYR A 82 9.60 15.33 1.77
N ALA A 83 8.47 14.95 1.17
CA ALA A 83 8.18 15.29 -0.23
C ALA A 83 8.08 16.81 -0.44
N LEU A 84 7.41 17.53 0.46
CA LEU A 84 7.32 19.00 0.42
C LEU A 84 8.69 19.66 0.65
N ALA A 85 9.49 19.16 1.58
CA ALA A 85 10.84 19.66 1.82
C ALA A 85 11.74 19.47 0.60
N LYS A 86 11.71 18.29 -0.04
CA LYS A 86 12.43 18.01 -1.29
C LYS A 86 11.99 18.95 -2.42
N GLU A 87 10.69 19.18 -2.54
CA GLU A 87 10.12 20.07 -3.54
C GLU A 87 10.54 21.53 -3.30
N SER A 88 10.47 21.99 -2.05
CA SER A 88 10.95 23.34 -1.68
C SER A 88 12.43 23.51 -2.00
N GLY A 89 13.27 22.54 -1.66
CA GLY A 89 14.70 22.56 -1.99
C GLY A 89 14.95 22.61 -3.50
N ARG A 90 14.18 21.85 -4.28
CA ARG A 90 14.27 21.87 -5.73
C ARG A 90 13.87 23.23 -6.34
N LYS A 91 12.75 23.81 -5.88
CA LYS A 91 12.30 25.15 -6.31
C LYS A 91 13.35 26.21 -5.98
N THR A 92 13.91 26.16 -4.78
CA THR A 92 14.97 27.08 -4.35
C THR A 92 16.21 26.92 -5.23
N ALA A 93 16.64 25.70 -5.50
CA ALA A 93 17.79 25.45 -6.36
C ALA A 93 17.58 25.95 -7.80
N MET A 94 16.36 25.78 -8.33
CA MET A 94 15.99 26.32 -9.65
C MET A 94 16.02 27.85 -9.66
N TRP A 95 15.47 28.48 -8.64
CA TRP A 95 15.48 29.94 -8.50
C TRP A 95 16.92 30.47 -8.38
N VAL A 96 17.77 29.89 -7.53
CA VAL A 96 19.18 30.29 -7.38
C VAL A 96 19.93 30.11 -8.70
N ARG A 97 19.71 29.00 -9.41
CA ARG A 97 20.33 28.77 -10.73
C ARG A 97 19.89 29.80 -11.77
N GLU A 98 18.63 30.23 -11.70
CA GLU A 98 18.08 31.20 -12.63
C GLU A 98 18.59 32.62 -12.35
N GLU A 99 18.65 33.00 -11.07
CA GLU A 99 19.18 34.30 -10.62
C GLU A 99 20.69 34.46 -10.92
N HIS A 100 21.43 33.36 -10.81
CA HIS A 100 22.90 33.35 -10.98
C HIS A 100 23.31 32.52 -12.19
N ARG A 101 22.69 32.70 -13.36
CA ARG A 101 22.95 31.92 -14.59
C ARG A 101 24.39 31.95 -15.02
N ASP A 102 25.12 33.06 -14.80
CA ASP A 102 26.54 33.24 -15.09
C ASP A 102 27.45 32.29 -14.32
N LEU A 103 27.08 31.91 -13.11
CA LEU A 103 27.80 30.94 -12.26
C LEU A 103 27.50 29.48 -12.62
N PHE A 104 26.27 29.19 -13.07
CA PHE A 104 25.79 27.85 -13.38
C PHE A 104 25.85 27.52 -14.87
N GLN A 105 26.93 27.87 -15.55
CA GLN A 105 27.14 27.52 -16.94
C GLN A 105 27.32 26.00 -17.09
N HIS A 106 26.65 25.43 -18.08
CA HIS A 106 26.85 24.02 -18.43
C HIS A 106 28.23 23.83 -19.04
N LYS A 107 29.00 22.89 -18.50
CA LYS A 107 30.26 22.42 -19.08
C LYS A 107 30.04 21.02 -19.65
N VAL A 108 30.34 20.85 -20.93
CA VAL A 108 30.30 19.55 -21.59
C VAL A 108 31.37 18.64 -20.98
N ALA A 109 30.99 17.44 -20.54
CA ALA A 109 31.91 16.44 -20.04
C ALA A 109 32.71 15.83 -21.24
N ASP A 110 33.96 15.44 -21.00
CA ASP A 110 34.76 14.70 -21.97
C ASP A 110 35.18 13.35 -21.35
N PRO A 111 34.66 12.21 -21.84
CA PRO A 111 33.67 12.08 -22.90
C PRO A 111 32.28 12.57 -22.51
N GLU A 112 31.48 12.98 -23.49
CA GLU A 112 30.13 13.49 -23.27
C GLU A 112 29.20 12.44 -22.61
N ILE A 113 28.62 12.82 -21.49
CA ILE A 113 27.65 11.98 -20.76
C ILE A 113 26.22 12.49 -21.05
N LYS A 114 25.49 11.80 -21.91
CA LYS A 114 24.15 12.19 -22.37
C LYS A 114 23.17 12.49 -21.21
N ALA A 115 23.31 11.80 -20.09
CA ALA A 115 22.45 12.00 -18.93
C ALA A 115 22.61 13.38 -18.25
N PHE A 116 23.75 14.04 -18.46
CA PHE A 116 24.05 15.35 -17.89
C PHE A 116 23.91 16.52 -18.88
N VAL A 117 23.56 16.20 -20.14
CA VAL A 117 23.28 17.24 -21.13
C VAL A 117 21.97 17.94 -20.76
N PRO A 118 21.92 19.27 -20.66
CA PRO A 118 20.69 19.97 -20.36
C PRO A 118 19.65 19.73 -21.45
N LEU A 119 18.38 19.62 -21.07
CA LEU A 119 17.29 19.50 -22.03
C LEU A 119 17.28 20.71 -22.96
N PRO A 120 17.16 20.53 -24.28
CA PRO A 120 17.11 21.63 -25.23
C PRO A 120 15.91 22.53 -24.95
N ILE A 121 16.11 23.82 -24.94
CA ILE A 121 15.10 24.84 -24.86
C ILE A 121 14.92 25.45 -26.25
N TYR A 122 13.73 25.29 -26.80
CA TYR A 122 13.41 25.83 -28.11
C TYR A 122 12.80 27.23 -27.96
N THR A 123 13.37 28.20 -28.68
CA THR A 123 12.95 29.61 -28.73
C THR A 123 12.66 29.99 -30.18
N GLU A 124 12.09 31.17 -30.42
CA GLU A 124 11.77 31.69 -31.76
C GLU A 124 12.98 31.77 -32.67
N GLU A 125 14.19 31.91 -32.10
CA GLU A 125 15.46 31.95 -32.83
C GLU A 125 15.99 30.55 -33.16
N SER A 126 15.45 29.49 -32.60
CA SER A 126 15.91 28.12 -32.79
C SER A 126 15.56 27.64 -34.21
N LYS A 127 16.55 27.13 -34.92
CA LYS A 127 16.32 26.44 -36.21
C LYS A 127 15.79 25.04 -35.93
N VAL A 128 14.47 24.89 -35.96
CA VAL A 128 13.79 23.60 -35.76
C VAL A 128 13.49 22.95 -37.10
N THR A 129 13.54 21.62 -37.12
CA THR A 129 13.23 20.79 -38.32
C THR A 129 12.16 19.77 -37.94
N GLU A 130 11.54 19.14 -38.93
CA GLU A 130 10.62 18.05 -38.75
C GLU A 130 11.27 16.84 -38.04
N GLU A 131 12.54 16.58 -38.29
CA GLU A 131 13.33 15.53 -37.61
C GLU A 131 13.47 15.82 -36.11
N THR A 132 13.69 17.09 -35.72
CA THR A 132 13.72 17.52 -34.34
C THR A 132 12.39 17.25 -33.65
N LEU A 133 11.28 17.53 -34.34
CA LEU A 133 9.94 17.25 -33.80
C LEU A 133 9.74 15.74 -33.60
N LEU A 134 10.10 14.91 -34.58
CA LEU A 134 10.01 13.45 -34.49
C LEU A 134 10.85 12.90 -33.32
N TYR A 135 12.03 13.46 -33.09
CA TYR A 135 12.86 13.11 -31.94
C TYR A 135 12.17 13.44 -30.61
N GLU A 136 11.60 14.64 -30.47
CA GLU A 136 10.87 15.03 -29.26
C GLU A 136 9.57 14.22 -29.07
N ILE A 137 8.88 13.86 -30.15
CA ILE A 137 7.72 12.94 -30.13
C ILE A 137 8.14 11.58 -29.58
N SER A 138 9.27 11.04 -30.04
CA SER A 138 9.80 9.75 -29.57
C SER A 138 10.18 9.77 -28.08
N ASN A 139 10.62 10.92 -27.58
CA ASN A 139 10.95 11.14 -26.17
C ASN A 139 9.71 11.46 -25.30
N GLY A 140 8.55 11.73 -25.90
CA GLY A 140 7.33 12.06 -25.19
C GLY A 140 7.28 13.45 -24.56
N ASN A 141 8.09 14.40 -25.04
CA ASN A 141 8.20 15.76 -24.50
C ASN A 141 7.11 16.69 -25.07
N ILE A 142 5.92 16.65 -24.50
CA ILE A 142 4.75 17.38 -24.99
C ILE A 142 5.02 18.88 -25.12
N ALA A 143 5.61 19.51 -24.10
CA ALA A 143 5.87 20.95 -24.09
C ALA A 143 6.78 21.36 -25.28
N ASN A 144 7.88 20.64 -25.49
CA ASN A 144 8.77 20.86 -26.61
C ASN A 144 8.07 20.61 -27.95
N CYS A 145 7.26 19.55 -28.05
CA CYS A 145 6.50 19.23 -29.27
C CYS A 145 5.53 20.34 -29.64
N ILE A 146 4.81 20.92 -28.69
CA ILE A 146 3.90 22.05 -28.94
C ILE A 146 4.69 23.28 -29.39
N THR A 147 5.78 23.64 -28.70
CA THR A 147 6.63 24.77 -29.07
C THR A 147 7.21 24.60 -30.48
N ILE A 148 7.75 23.42 -30.82
CA ILE A 148 8.30 23.13 -32.14
C ILE A 148 7.20 23.17 -33.22
N TYR A 149 6.01 22.62 -32.93
CA TYR A 149 4.88 22.68 -33.83
C TYR A 149 4.48 24.11 -34.18
N ASP A 150 4.41 24.98 -33.16
CA ASP A 150 4.08 26.40 -33.36
C ASP A 150 5.18 27.14 -34.15
N LEU A 151 6.47 26.81 -33.91
CA LEU A 151 7.60 27.37 -34.67
C LEU A 151 7.62 26.91 -36.13
N LEU A 152 7.26 25.69 -36.43
CA LEU A 152 7.14 25.14 -37.81
C LEU A 152 5.88 25.66 -38.53
N LYS A 153 5.00 26.41 -37.87
CA LYS A 153 3.74 26.97 -38.43
C LYS A 153 2.88 25.93 -39.14
N GLY A 154 2.96 24.69 -38.69
CA GLY A 154 2.21 23.58 -39.28
C GLY A 154 2.78 23.03 -40.60
N GLU A 155 3.94 23.50 -41.08
CA GLU A 155 4.62 22.97 -42.26
C GLU A 155 5.33 21.65 -41.93
N MET A 156 4.61 20.54 -42.01
CA MET A 156 5.15 19.20 -41.76
C MET A 156 4.35 18.15 -42.54
N THR A 157 4.94 16.97 -42.67
CA THR A 157 4.31 15.85 -43.39
C THR A 157 3.10 15.30 -42.65
N ILE A 158 2.18 14.66 -43.38
CA ILE A 158 0.99 14.03 -42.81
C ILE A 158 1.32 12.98 -41.73
N PRO A 159 2.29 12.08 -41.95
CA PRO A 159 2.67 11.11 -40.90
C PRO A 159 3.14 11.77 -39.60
N THR A 160 3.88 12.86 -39.68
CA THR A 160 4.37 13.60 -38.49
C THR A 160 3.20 14.28 -37.76
N LYS A 161 2.23 14.86 -38.51
CA LYS A 161 0.99 15.40 -37.92
C LYS A 161 0.19 14.33 -37.22
N GLN A 162 0.10 13.14 -37.81
CA GLN A 162 -0.59 12.01 -37.18
C GLN A 162 0.11 11.55 -35.89
N ALA A 163 1.44 11.39 -35.92
CA ALA A 163 2.23 11.01 -34.75
C ALA A 163 2.12 12.05 -33.62
N LEU A 164 2.12 13.33 -33.97
CA LEU A 164 1.92 14.42 -33.00
C LEU A 164 0.50 14.37 -32.40
N LEU A 165 -0.55 14.18 -33.22
CA LEU A 165 -1.91 14.02 -32.71
C LEU A 165 -2.03 12.83 -31.76
N GLU A 166 -1.44 11.69 -32.10
CA GLU A 166 -1.43 10.52 -31.23
C GLU A 166 -0.76 10.79 -29.89
N LEU A 167 0.43 11.44 -29.90
CA LEU A 167 1.13 11.84 -28.69
C LEU A 167 0.27 12.76 -27.81
N LEU A 168 -0.27 13.84 -28.39
CA LEU A 168 -1.06 14.84 -27.67
C LEU A 168 -2.37 14.27 -27.11
N CYS A 169 -3.02 13.40 -27.87
CA CYS A 169 -4.26 12.73 -27.41
C CYS A 169 -3.96 11.72 -26.30
N TYR A 170 -2.92 10.91 -26.44
CA TYR A 170 -2.66 9.81 -25.54
C TYR A 170 -2.04 10.27 -24.21
N ASN A 171 -1.18 11.28 -24.24
CA ASN A 171 -0.55 11.88 -23.07
C ASN A 171 -1.18 13.22 -22.65
N ASN A 172 -2.45 13.39 -22.97
CA ASN A 172 -3.24 14.57 -22.63
C ASN A 172 -3.54 14.63 -21.12
N SER A 173 -2.52 14.87 -20.32
CA SER A 173 -2.68 15.11 -18.89
C SER A 173 -1.86 16.32 -18.50
N GLU A 174 -2.34 17.12 -17.56
CA GLU A 174 -1.44 18.06 -16.89
C GLU A 174 -0.16 17.32 -16.54
N GLN A 175 0.96 17.76 -17.09
CA GLN A 175 2.25 17.35 -16.55
C GLN A 175 2.14 17.56 -15.06
N THR A 176 2.33 16.49 -14.31
CA THR A 176 2.14 16.49 -12.86
C THR A 176 2.97 17.60 -12.28
N GLU A 177 2.36 18.77 -12.25
CA GLU A 177 2.89 19.87 -11.51
C GLU A 177 3.17 19.37 -10.10
N TRP A 178 4.15 19.86 -9.53
CA TRP A 178 4.62 19.79 -8.17
C TRP A 178 3.84 18.81 -7.27
N LEU A 179 4.54 17.97 -6.55
CA LEU A 179 3.99 17.06 -5.53
C LEU A 179 2.97 17.73 -4.61
N GLU A 180 3.17 19.02 -4.35
CA GLU A 180 2.30 19.89 -3.58
C GLU A 180 0.86 19.93 -4.12
N THR A 181 0.68 20.17 -5.41
CA THR A 181 -0.63 20.20 -6.06
C THR A 181 -1.31 18.82 -6.02
N ARG A 182 -0.54 17.76 -6.12
CA ARG A 182 -1.01 16.39 -6.08
C ARG A 182 -1.57 15.99 -4.71
N TRP A 183 -0.99 16.50 -3.62
CA TRP A 183 -1.43 16.21 -2.24
C TRP A 183 -2.69 17.01 -1.85
N TYR A 184 -2.90 18.18 -2.44
CA TYR A 184 -4.07 19.04 -2.17
C TYR A 184 -5.27 18.73 -3.05
N LYS A 185 -5.08 18.18 -4.25
CA LYS A 185 -6.19 17.72 -5.11
C LYS A 185 -6.74 16.39 -4.56
N PHE A 186 -7.55 16.48 -3.53
CA PHE A 186 -8.30 15.31 -2.98
C PHE A 186 -9.38 14.81 -3.92
N GLU A 187 -9.85 15.62 -4.83
CA GLU A 187 -10.73 15.19 -5.90
C GLU A 187 -9.89 14.61 -7.03
N HIS A 188 -9.91 13.31 -7.15
CA HIS A 188 -9.59 12.65 -8.41
C HIS A 188 -10.63 13.15 -9.42
N THR A 189 -10.36 14.28 -10.06
CA THR A 189 -11.10 14.67 -11.26
C THR A 189 -10.91 13.54 -12.24
N LYS A 190 -11.95 12.72 -12.42
CA LYS A 190 -11.90 11.55 -13.31
C LYS A 190 -11.59 11.98 -14.75
N ASN A 191 -11.91 13.22 -15.10
CA ASN A 191 -11.65 13.79 -16.39
C ASN A 191 -10.35 14.59 -16.37
N THR A 192 -9.30 14.02 -16.96
CA THR A 192 -7.97 14.63 -17.07
C THR A 192 -7.70 15.20 -18.47
N TRP A 193 -8.72 15.28 -19.34
CA TRP A 193 -8.56 15.79 -20.70
C TRP A 193 -8.35 17.31 -20.70
N LEU A 194 -7.21 17.74 -21.26
CA LEU A 194 -6.87 19.14 -21.50
C LEU A 194 -7.23 19.50 -22.95
N ASN A 195 -7.82 20.67 -23.12
CA ASN A 195 -8.15 21.17 -24.46
C ASN A 195 -6.96 21.94 -25.03
N TYR A 196 -5.99 21.24 -25.63
CA TYR A 196 -4.94 21.88 -26.44
C TYR A 196 -5.52 22.28 -27.80
N SER A 197 -5.39 23.55 -28.18
CA SER A 197 -5.87 24.05 -29.49
C SER A 197 -5.21 23.34 -30.67
N GLN A 198 -3.98 22.88 -30.52
CA GLN A 198 -3.24 22.12 -31.53
C GLN A 198 -3.90 20.77 -31.86
N ILE A 199 -4.56 20.12 -30.88
CA ILE A 199 -5.30 18.87 -31.12
C ILE A 199 -6.46 19.13 -32.08
N ASP A 200 -7.24 20.16 -31.84
CA ASP A 200 -8.40 20.46 -32.68
C ASP A 200 -7.97 20.83 -34.10
N VAL A 201 -6.92 21.62 -34.27
CA VAL A 201 -6.38 21.99 -35.57
C VAL A 201 -5.84 20.76 -36.33
N LEU A 202 -5.04 19.91 -35.67
CA LEU A 202 -4.50 18.69 -36.27
C LEU A 202 -5.60 17.70 -36.64
N PHE A 203 -6.58 17.52 -35.77
CA PHE A 203 -7.68 16.61 -36.01
C PHE A 203 -8.56 17.07 -37.19
N GLU A 204 -8.95 18.37 -37.23
CA GLU A 204 -9.74 18.95 -38.34
C GLU A 204 -9.01 18.78 -39.68
N PHE A 205 -7.71 19.00 -39.72
CA PHE A 205 -6.91 18.79 -40.93
C PHE A 205 -6.86 17.31 -41.35
N LEU A 206 -6.59 16.38 -40.40
CA LEU A 206 -6.39 14.96 -40.71
C LEU A 206 -7.70 14.23 -41.06
N LYS A 207 -8.84 14.66 -40.50
CA LYS A 207 -10.14 14.02 -40.81
C LYS A 207 -10.64 14.27 -42.23
N GLU A 208 -10.12 15.31 -42.91
CA GLU A 208 -10.44 15.64 -44.30
C GLU A 208 -9.53 14.93 -45.33
N GLN A 209 -8.50 14.20 -44.84
CA GLN A 209 -7.57 13.47 -45.67
C GLN A 209 -8.17 12.13 -46.13
N GLU A 210 -7.36 11.29 -46.76
CA GLU A 210 -7.74 9.94 -47.20
C GLU A 210 -8.38 9.12 -46.09
N PRO A 211 -9.33 8.21 -46.37
CA PRO A 211 -10.07 7.44 -45.35
C PRO A 211 -9.19 6.71 -44.32
N LYS A 212 -8.01 6.26 -44.73
CA LYS A 212 -7.04 5.61 -43.80
C LYS A 212 -6.45 6.58 -42.76
N ILE A 213 -6.12 7.79 -43.20
CA ILE A 213 -5.57 8.83 -42.34
C ILE A 213 -6.66 9.34 -41.40
N ALA A 214 -7.84 9.61 -41.96
CA ALA A 214 -9.00 10.01 -41.16
C ALA A 214 -9.34 8.94 -40.09
N ALA A 215 -9.31 7.63 -40.44
CA ALA A 215 -9.54 6.54 -39.51
C ALA A 215 -8.50 6.54 -38.35
N ALA A 216 -7.23 6.80 -38.65
CA ALA A 216 -6.19 6.90 -37.65
C ALA A 216 -6.40 8.11 -36.74
N ALA A 217 -6.81 9.27 -37.28
CA ALA A 217 -7.11 10.48 -36.51
C ALA A 217 -8.29 10.27 -35.55
N TYR A 218 -9.42 9.72 -36.03
CA TYR A 218 -10.56 9.37 -35.18
C TYR A 218 -10.18 8.37 -34.10
N THR A 219 -9.36 7.35 -34.44
CA THR A 219 -8.87 6.39 -33.46
C THR A 219 -8.03 7.05 -32.38
N ALA A 220 -7.10 7.95 -32.73
CA ALA A 220 -6.26 8.66 -31.78
C ALA A 220 -7.10 9.52 -30.81
N MET A 221 -8.08 10.25 -31.34
CA MET A 221 -9.01 11.06 -30.53
C MET A 221 -9.82 10.17 -29.57
N ILE A 222 -10.44 9.11 -30.06
CA ILE A 222 -11.25 8.20 -29.25
C ILE A 222 -10.40 7.55 -28.15
N CYS A 223 -9.24 6.96 -28.49
CA CYS A 223 -8.36 6.33 -27.52
C CYS A 223 -7.86 7.31 -26.45
N GLY A 224 -7.51 8.53 -26.84
CA GLY A 224 -7.12 9.59 -25.91
C GLY A 224 -8.26 9.99 -24.95
N LEU A 225 -9.43 10.27 -25.49
CA LEU A 225 -10.62 10.64 -24.69
C LEU A 225 -11.05 9.51 -23.73
N VAL A 226 -10.95 8.26 -24.15
CA VAL A 226 -11.23 7.10 -23.31
C VAL A 226 -10.20 7.00 -22.16
N LYS A 227 -8.92 7.17 -22.46
CA LYS A 227 -7.84 7.14 -21.48
C LYS A 227 -8.03 8.25 -20.43
N HIS A 228 -8.49 9.42 -20.84
CA HIS A 228 -8.69 10.59 -19.99
C HIS A 228 -10.13 10.74 -19.46
N PHE A 229 -10.90 9.65 -19.43
CA PHE A 229 -12.23 9.57 -18.82
C PHE A 229 -13.26 10.58 -19.36
N SER A 230 -13.25 10.85 -20.66
CA SER A 230 -14.22 11.69 -21.37
C SER A 230 -15.19 10.86 -22.26
N PRO A 231 -16.04 9.99 -21.68
CA PRO A 231 -16.82 9.01 -22.44
C PRO A 231 -17.83 9.65 -23.43
N ASN A 232 -18.45 10.75 -23.04
CA ASN A 232 -19.44 11.43 -23.89
C ASN A 232 -18.80 12.03 -25.14
N LYS A 233 -17.61 12.64 -25.02
CA LYS A 233 -16.86 13.17 -26.17
C LYS A 233 -16.40 12.02 -27.06
N ALA A 234 -15.88 10.93 -26.49
CA ALA A 234 -15.46 9.73 -27.24
C ALA A 234 -16.64 9.13 -28.04
N TRP A 235 -17.83 9.05 -27.42
CA TRP A 235 -19.05 8.59 -28.10
C TRP A 235 -19.45 9.50 -29.25
N HIS A 236 -19.34 10.82 -29.10
CA HIS A 236 -19.63 11.76 -30.17
C HIS A 236 -18.74 11.54 -31.39
N PHE A 237 -17.41 11.42 -31.21
CA PHE A 237 -16.50 11.14 -32.32
C PHE A 237 -16.72 9.76 -32.93
N TYR A 238 -17.12 8.76 -32.13
CA TYR A 238 -17.51 7.46 -32.64
C TYR A 238 -18.77 7.52 -33.52
N ALA A 239 -19.79 8.28 -33.09
CA ALA A 239 -21.01 8.47 -33.87
C ALA A 239 -20.70 9.21 -35.18
N GLU A 240 -19.92 10.29 -35.14
CA GLU A 240 -19.46 11.04 -36.32
C GLU A 240 -18.70 10.14 -37.34
N SER A 241 -17.77 9.30 -36.85
CA SER A 241 -17.04 8.38 -37.72
C SER A 241 -17.96 7.38 -38.43
N ARG A 242 -19.01 6.93 -37.74
CA ARG A 242 -20.04 6.04 -38.33
C ARG A 242 -20.89 6.73 -39.39
N GLU A 243 -21.33 7.96 -39.15
CA GLU A 243 -22.09 8.77 -40.09
C GLU A 243 -21.28 9.01 -41.37
N LYS A 244 -19.98 9.25 -41.25
CA LYS A 244 -19.07 9.44 -42.37
C LYS A 244 -18.58 8.11 -42.99
N SER A 245 -19.02 6.95 -42.50
CA SER A 245 -18.58 5.63 -42.92
C SER A 245 -17.06 5.42 -42.87
N ILE A 246 -16.37 6.03 -41.89
CA ILE A 246 -14.93 5.89 -41.66
C ILE A 246 -14.71 4.73 -40.69
N PRO A 247 -14.05 3.61 -41.11
CA PRO A 247 -13.80 2.48 -40.24
C PRO A 247 -12.69 2.84 -39.21
N LEU A 248 -12.94 2.63 -37.92
CA LEU A 248 -11.91 2.79 -36.88
C LEU A 248 -10.90 1.64 -36.94
N SER A 249 -9.72 1.83 -36.34
CA SER A 249 -8.82 0.70 -36.09
C SER A 249 -9.36 -0.22 -34.99
N ILE A 250 -8.76 -1.39 -34.82
CA ILE A 250 -9.11 -2.34 -33.76
C ILE A 250 -9.04 -1.70 -32.36
N ASP A 251 -8.04 -0.83 -32.12
CA ASP A 251 -7.84 -0.16 -30.83
C ASP A 251 -8.96 0.86 -30.55
N GLY A 252 -9.46 1.56 -31.58
CA GLY A 252 -10.60 2.44 -31.46
C GLY A 252 -11.87 1.69 -31.02
N TYR A 253 -12.15 0.51 -31.62
CA TYR A 253 -13.28 -0.31 -31.19
C TYR A 253 -13.08 -0.87 -29.78
N ASN A 254 -11.87 -1.33 -29.43
CA ASN A 254 -11.55 -1.81 -28.08
C ASN A 254 -11.74 -0.72 -27.03
N ALA A 255 -11.29 0.48 -27.33
CA ALA A 255 -11.50 1.66 -26.49
C ALA A 255 -13.00 1.96 -26.29
N MET A 256 -13.78 1.95 -27.39
CA MET A 256 -15.23 2.17 -27.30
C MET A 256 -15.94 1.10 -26.46
N ILE A 257 -15.60 -0.17 -26.59
CA ILE A 257 -16.16 -1.23 -25.75
C ILE A 257 -15.81 -0.99 -24.28
N SER A 258 -14.57 -0.58 -23.98
CA SER A 258 -14.11 -0.40 -22.61
C SER A 258 -14.84 0.71 -21.83
N ILE A 259 -15.36 1.74 -22.51
CA ILE A 259 -16.07 2.85 -21.86
C ILE A 259 -17.57 2.62 -21.73
N VAL A 260 -18.13 1.57 -22.32
CA VAL A 260 -19.58 1.28 -22.26
C VAL A 260 -20.15 1.38 -20.83
N PRO A 261 -19.46 0.86 -19.78
CA PRO A 261 -19.94 1.00 -18.40
C PRO A 261 -20.08 2.45 -17.89
N MET A 262 -19.39 3.39 -18.53
CA MET A 262 -19.41 4.82 -18.13
C MET A 262 -20.48 5.61 -18.89
N LEU A 263 -20.97 5.07 -20.00
CA LEU A 263 -21.99 5.74 -20.85
C LEU A 263 -23.41 5.55 -20.32
N VAL A 264 -23.64 4.50 -19.52
CA VAL A 264 -24.97 4.18 -18.99
C VAL A 264 -25.07 4.62 -17.54
N PRO A 265 -26.03 5.48 -17.16
CA PRO A 265 -26.24 5.89 -15.78
C PRO A 265 -26.58 4.69 -14.88
N ARG A 266 -25.93 4.58 -13.72
CA ARG A 266 -26.08 3.45 -12.78
C ARG A 266 -27.47 3.27 -12.16
N GLN A 267 -28.40 4.16 -12.41
CA GLN A 267 -29.74 4.21 -11.80
C GLN A 267 -30.87 3.69 -12.72
N GLU A 268 -30.56 3.29 -13.94
CA GLU A 268 -31.57 2.83 -14.88
C GLU A 268 -32.01 1.39 -14.61
N LYS A 269 -33.34 1.14 -14.64
CA LYS A 269 -33.93 -0.21 -14.43
C LYS A 269 -33.51 -1.25 -15.46
N GLN A 270 -33.05 -0.85 -16.63
CA GLN A 270 -32.63 -1.73 -17.75
C GLN A 270 -31.14 -1.62 -18.09
N GLU A 271 -30.31 -1.23 -17.12
CA GLU A 271 -28.88 -1.00 -17.31
C GLU A 271 -28.17 -2.20 -17.96
N ASP A 272 -28.36 -3.42 -17.42
CA ASP A 272 -27.73 -4.62 -17.95
C ASP A 272 -28.07 -4.90 -19.42
N SER A 273 -29.31 -4.65 -19.84
CA SER A 273 -29.74 -4.84 -21.22
C SER A 273 -29.11 -3.81 -22.16
N LYS A 274 -29.04 -2.54 -21.74
CA LYS A 274 -28.41 -1.47 -22.50
C LYS A 274 -26.91 -1.69 -22.66
N LEU A 275 -26.21 -2.07 -21.58
CA LEU A 275 -24.79 -2.36 -21.65
C LEU A 275 -24.48 -3.47 -22.66
N LYS A 276 -25.25 -4.56 -22.64
CA LYS A 276 -25.09 -5.66 -23.61
C LYS A 276 -25.42 -5.27 -25.04
N SER A 277 -26.47 -4.48 -25.27
CA SER A 277 -26.83 -4.03 -26.61
C SER A 277 -25.75 -3.14 -27.20
N LEU A 278 -25.22 -2.17 -26.43
CA LEU A 278 -24.13 -1.31 -26.89
C LEU A 278 -22.88 -2.10 -27.29
N VAL A 279 -22.45 -3.06 -26.45
CA VAL A 279 -21.31 -3.93 -26.81
C VAL A 279 -21.61 -4.70 -28.09
N THR A 280 -22.80 -5.25 -28.23
CA THR A 280 -23.19 -6.04 -29.43
C THR A 280 -23.20 -5.16 -30.69
N ASP A 281 -23.67 -3.92 -30.59
CA ASP A 281 -23.72 -2.98 -31.71
C ASP A 281 -22.34 -2.51 -32.16
N ILE A 282 -21.43 -2.27 -31.18
CA ILE A 282 -20.02 -1.97 -31.49
C ILE A 282 -19.34 -3.19 -32.15
N TYR A 283 -19.60 -4.40 -31.67
CA TYR A 283 -19.11 -5.64 -32.28
C TYR A 283 -19.62 -5.83 -33.72
N ARG A 284 -20.90 -5.59 -33.97
CA ARG A 284 -21.45 -5.65 -35.32
C ARG A 284 -20.78 -4.65 -36.25
N ALA A 285 -20.59 -3.42 -35.77
CA ALA A 285 -19.91 -2.38 -36.56
C ALA A 285 -18.48 -2.81 -36.93
N MET A 286 -17.76 -3.41 -35.97
CA MET A 286 -16.41 -3.94 -36.18
C MET A 286 -16.38 -5.04 -37.25
N ILE A 287 -17.29 -6.01 -37.17
CA ILE A 287 -17.36 -7.11 -38.12
C ILE A 287 -17.79 -6.63 -39.51
N ILE A 288 -18.77 -5.72 -39.61
CA ILE A 288 -19.22 -5.13 -40.88
C ILE A 288 -18.06 -4.43 -41.61
N ASN A 289 -17.19 -3.75 -40.83
CA ASN A 289 -16.01 -3.10 -41.39
C ASN A 289 -14.82 -4.05 -41.65
N GLY A 290 -15.04 -5.37 -41.53
CA GLY A 290 -14.03 -6.39 -41.84
C GLY A 290 -12.90 -6.51 -40.82
N ILE A 291 -13.06 -5.94 -39.63
CA ILE A 291 -12.04 -5.95 -38.58
C ILE A 291 -12.27 -7.17 -37.67
N THR A 292 -11.25 -8.04 -37.57
CA THR A 292 -11.31 -9.23 -36.73
C THR A 292 -11.01 -8.88 -35.25
N PRO A 293 -11.87 -9.34 -34.32
CA PRO A 293 -11.63 -9.15 -32.89
C PRO A 293 -10.32 -9.82 -32.41
N ASN A 294 -9.63 -9.20 -31.46
CA ASN A 294 -8.46 -9.75 -30.80
C ASN A 294 -8.74 -10.00 -29.31
N ILE A 295 -7.74 -10.49 -28.57
CA ILE A 295 -7.90 -10.78 -27.13
C ILE A 295 -8.25 -9.52 -26.32
N HIS A 296 -7.74 -8.33 -26.72
CA HIS A 296 -8.06 -7.07 -26.07
C HIS A 296 -9.52 -6.67 -26.24
N THR A 297 -10.11 -7.00 -27.42
CA THR A 297 -11.55 -6.80 -27.68
C THR A 297 -12.40 -7.60 -26.70
N PHE A 298 -12.03 -8.87 -26.48
CA PHE A 298 -12.74 -9.76 -25.55
C PHE A 298 -12.50 -9.35 -24.09
N ASN A 299 -11.30 -8.90 -23.75
CA ASN A 299 -10.99 -8.36 -22.43
C ASN A 299 -11.80 -7.09 -22.12
N ALA A 300 -11.96 -6.20 -23.10
CA ALA A 300 -12.84 -5.03 -22.96
C ALA A 300 -14.30 -5.44 -22.73
N ALA A 301 -14.78 -6.45 -23.43
CA ALA A 301 -16.14 -7.00 -23.24
C ALA A 301 -16.29 -7.67 -21.86
N LEU A 302 -15.26 -8.38 -21.34
CA LEU A 302 -15.24 -8.93 -19.99
C LEU A 302 -15.24 -7.83 -18.93
N ASN A 303 -14.55 -6.72 -19.17
CA ASN A 303 -14.65 -5.54 -18.30
C ASN A 303 -16.10 -5.04 -18.19
N VAL A 304 -16.83 -4.97 -19.32
CA VAL A 304 -18.28 -4.64 -19.28
C VAL A 304 -19.06 -5.68 -18.47
N ALA A 305 -18.74 -6.99 -18.62
CA ALA A 305 -19.39 -8.04 -17.84
C ALA A 305 -19.21 -7.85 -16.31
N THR A 306 -18.06 -7.33 -15.89
CA THR A 306 -17.85 -6.99 -14.47
C THR A 306 -18.73 -5.83 -13.97
N ALA A 307 -19.23 -4.98 -14.86
CA ALA A 307 -20.09 -3.86 -14.52
C ALA A 307 -21.59 -4.25 -14.45
N LEU A 308 -21.98 -5.40 -15.01
CA LEU A 308 -23.36 -5.87 -14.97
C LEU A 308 -23.79 -6.15 -13.51
N LYS A 309 -25.00 -5.71 -13.14
CA LYS A 309 -25.53 -5.85 -11.77
C LYS A 309 -26.02 -7.25 -11.45
N THR A 310 -26.68 -7.88 -12.45
CA THR A 310 -27.29 -9.20 -12.26
C THR A 310 -26.23 -10.29 -12.47
N ASN A 311 -25.90 -11.03 -11.42
CA ASN A 311 -24.84 -12.04 -11.44
C ASN A 311 -25.06 -13.11 -12.54
N GLN A 312 -26.30 -13.60 -12.70
CA GLN A 312 -26.62 -14.60 -13.73
C GLN A 312 -26.41 -14.04 -15.15
N VAL A 313 -26.83 -12.79 -15.38
CA VAL A 313 -26.66 -12.10 -16.67
C VAL A 313 -25.18 -11.88 -16.97
N ALA A 314 -24.38 -11.53 -15.97
CA ALA A 314 -22.92 -11.38 -16.08
C ALA A 314 -22.27 -12.73 -16.45
N LEU A 315 -22.67 -13.82 -15.78
CA LEU A 315 -22.13 -15.15 -16.05
C LEU A 315 -22.48 -15.66 -17.44
N ASP A 316 -23.73 -15.49 -17.89
CA ASP A 316 -24.16 -15.92 -19.23
C ASP A 316 -23.49 -15.10 -20.34
N PHE A 317 -23.28 -13.81 -20.11
CA PHE A 317 -22.53 -12.96 -21.03
C PHE A 317 -21.06 -13.37 -21.09
N THR A 318 -20.45 -13.64 -19.95
CA THR A 318 -19.07 -14.14 -19.84
C THR A 318 -18.90 -15.48 -20.58
N ARG A 319 -19.82 -16.42 -20.41
CA ARG A 319 -19.79 -17.72 -21.13
C ARG A 319 -19.78 -17.54 -22.65
N LYS A 320 -20.58 -16.60 -23.18
CA LYS A 320 -20.59 -16.27 -24.60
C LYS A 320 -19.25 -15.73 -25.07
N ILE A 321 -18.67 -14.79 -24.30
CA ILE A 321 -17.34 -14.23 -24.61
C ILE A 321 -16.26 -15.31 -24.63
N LEU A 322 -16.25 -16.22 -23.66
CA LEU A 322 -15.29 -17.33 -23.60
C LEU A 322 -15.48 -18.31 -24.78
N ALA A 323 -16.71 -18.58 -25.19
CA ALA A 323 -17.00 -19.39 -26.38
C ALA A 323 -16.46 -18.71 -27.66
N ASP A 324 -16.59 -17.39 -27.76
CA ASP A 324 -16.03 -16.62 -28.88
C ASP A 324 -14.49 -16.63 -28.86
N ILE A 325 -13.84 -16.44 -27.74
CA ILE A 325 -12.38 -16.58 -27.60
C ILE A 325 -11.91 -17.94 -28.13
N THR A 326 -12.61 -19.01 -27.76
CA THR A 326 -12.30 -20.37 -28.21
C THR A 326 -12.56 -20.53 -29.72
N LYS A 327 -13.66 -19.97 -30.23
CA LYS A 327 -14.00 -19.99 -31.67
C LYS A 327 -12.95 -19.29 -32.53
N PHE A 328 -12.42 -18.16 -32.06
CA PHE A 328 -11.35 -17.42 -32.74
C PHE A 328 -9.94 -17.99 -32.45
N LYS A 329 -9.84 -19.09 -31.68
CA LYS A 329 -8.57 -19.75 -31.30
C LYS A 329 -7.57 -18.79 -30.66
N LEU A 330 -8.06 -17.84 -29.88
CA LEU A 330 -7.21 -16.87 -29.18
C LEU A 330 -6.77 -17.44 -27.84
N LYS A 331 -5.53 -17.15 -27.44
CA LYS A 331 -5.00 -17.51 -26.13
C LYS A 331 -5.46 -16.46 -25.10
N PRO A 332 -6.11 -16.86 -23.98
CA PRO A 332 -6.44 -15.95 -22.89
C PRO A 332 -5.19 -15.29 -22.31
N SER A 333 -5.28 -14.02 -21.93
CA SER A 333 -4.24 -13.27 -21.22
C SER A 333 -4.51 -13.25 -19.70
N LEU A 334 -3.56 -12.77 -18.89
CA LEU A 334 -3.82 -12.58 -17.45
C LEU A 334 -4.99 -11.63 -17.20
N THR A 335 -5.15 -10.59 -18.02
CA THR A 335 -6.32 -9.69 -17.95
C THR A 335 -7.64 -10.45 -18.16
N THR A 336 -7.67 -11.45 -19.04
CA THR A 336 -8.85 -12.32 -19.22
C THR A 336 -9.18 -13.01 -17.90
N TYR A 337 -8.20 -13.65 -17.28
CA TYR A 337 -8.38 -14.33 -15.99
C TYR A 337 -8.69 -13.37 -14.86
N TYR A 338 -8.08 -12.18 -14.82
CA TYR A 338 -8.40 -11.14 -13.85
C TYR A 338 -9.89 -10.76 -13.85
N TYR A 339 -10.46 -10.47 -15.02
CA TYR A 339 -11.90 -10.19 -15.12
C TYR A 339 -12.77 -11.40 -14.78
N LEU A 340 -12.33 -12.60 -15.16
CA LEU A 340 -13.02 -13.82 -14.77
C LEU A 340 -13.06 -13.98 -13.25
N LEU A 341 -11.94 -13.76 -12.55
CA LEU A 341 -11.89 -13.82 -11.11
C LEU A 341 -12.81 -12.78 -10.45
N GLN A 342 -12.88 -11.56 -10.98
CA GLN A 342 -13.80 -10.54 -10.49
C GLN A 342 -15.28 -10.94 -10.65
N ILE A 343 -15.62 -11.61 -11.73
CA ILE A 343 -16.98 -12.11 -11.93
C ILE A 343 -17.25 -13.30 -11.01
N LEU A 344 -16.32 -14.25 -10.93
CA LEU A 344 -16.42 -15.45 -10.10
C LEU A 344 -16.50 -15.11 -8.61
N SER A 345 -15.83 -14.05 -8.14
CA SER A 345 -15.89 -13.61 -6.75
C SER A 345 -17.31 -13.28 -6.26
N ARG A 346 -18.26 -13.04 -7.16
CA ARG A 346 -19.66 -12.78 -6.81
C ARG A 346 -20.46 -14.04 -6.44
N PHE A 347 -19.91 -15.23 -6.72
CA PHE A 347 -20.61 -16.52 -6.56
C PHE A 347 -20.16 -17.30 -5.32
N GLY A 348 -19.32 -16.71 -4.48
CA GLY A 348 -18.84 -17.36 -3.26
C GLY A 348 -18.19 -18.72 -3.55
N ASP A 349 -18.43 -19.70 -2.67
CA ASP A 349 -17.83 -21.03 -2.72
C ASP A 349 -18.13 -21.82 -4.00
N ALA A 350 -19.26 -21.53 -4.67
CA ALA A 350 -19.60 -22.18 -5.94
C ALA A 350 -18.56 -21.94 -7.05
N SER A 351 -17.74 -20.90 -6.92
CA SER A 351 -16.70 -20.57 -7.88
C SER A 351 -15.34 -21.25 -7.64
N TYR A 352 -15.16 -21.95 -6.51
CA TYR A 352 -13.89 -22.54 -6.08
C TYR A 352 -13.26 -23.45 -7.13
N ASN A 353 -14.01 -24.40 -7.69
CA ASN A 353 -13.50 -25.32 -8.71
C ASN A 353 -13.02 -24.59 -9.98
N SER A 354 -13.70 -23.49 -10.35
CA SER A 354 -13.30 -22.67 -11.51
C SER A 354 -12.03 -21.89 -11.20
N PHE A 355 -11.88 -21.39 -9.98
CA PHE A 355 -10.68 -20.72 -9.51
C PHE A 355 -9.46 -21.63 -9.55
N ILE A 356 -9.56 -22.84 -9.00
CA ILE A 356 -8.46 -23.83 -9.01
C ILE A 356 -8.09 -24.24 -10.44
N LYS A 357 -9.07 -24.41 -11.34
CA LYS A 357 -8.81 -24.69 -12.75
C LYS A 357 -8.00 -23.59 -13.42
N ILE A 358 -8.30 -22.32 -13.15
CA ILE A 358 -7.53 -21.19 -13.68
C ILE A 358 -6.08 -21.25 -13.19
N LEU A 359 -5.85 -21.42 -11.88
CA LEU A 359 -4.51 -21.49 -11.33
C LEU A 359 -3.72 -22.67 -11.91
N THR A 360 -4.36 -23.83 -12.05
CA THR A 360 -3.73 -25.03 -12.62
C THR A 360 -3.35 -24.82 -14.08
N SER A 361 -4.18 -24.14 -14.88
CA SER A 361 -3.89 -23.85 -16.27
C SER A 361 -2.69 -22.93 -16.46
N LEU A 362 -2.45 -22.03 -15.49
CA LEU A 362 -1.34 -21.07 -15.54
C LEU A 362 0.01 -21.65 -15.04
N LYS A 363 -0.01 -22.78 -14.33
CA LYS A 363 1.21 -23.34 -13.68
C LYS A 363 2.35 -23.64 -14.65
N ASN A 364 2.04 -24.00 -15.91
CA ASN A 364 3.02 -24.40 -16.93
C ASN A 364 3.16 -23.39 -18.07
N GLU A 365 2.59 -22.19 -17.93
CA GLU A 365 2.62 -21.19 -18.98
C GLU A 365 3.64 -20.09 -18.73
N THR A 366 4.34 -19.68 -19.79
CA THR A 366 5.13 -18.45 -19.76
C THR A 366 4.20 -17.24 -19.85
N ILE A 367 4.21 -16.43 -18.80
CA ILE A 367 3.30 -15.28 -18.66
C ILE A 367 4.07 -14.01 -19.02
N THR A 368 3.51 -13.21 -19.93
CA THR A 368 4.07 -11.91 -20.33
C THR A 368 3.08 -10.80 -20.04
N ILE A 369 3.59 -9.62 -19.64
CA ILE A 369 2.76 -8.44 -19.41
C ILE A 369 2.30 -7.91 -20.78
N GLN A 370 0.99 -7.89 -21.01
CA GLN A 370 0.36 -7.38 -22.22
C GLN A 370 -0.47 -6.12 -21.95
N ASN A 371 -1.06 -6.04 -20.76
CA ASN A 371 -1.91 -4.94 -20.34
C ASN A 371 -1.59 -4.50 -18.91
N LYS A 372 -1.96 -3.28 -18.55
CA LYS A 372 -1.83 -2.78 -17.17
C LYS A 372 -2.68 -3.57 -16.16
N GLU A 373 -3.80 -4.15 -16.59
CA GLU A 373 -4.71 -4.95 -15.78
C GLU A 373 -4.10 -6.30 -15.38
N ASP A 374 -3.14 -6.82 -16.15
CA ASP A 374 -2.40 -8.05 -15.81
C ASP A 374 -1.74 -7.95 -14.43
N LEU A 375 -1.31 -6.73 -14.04
CA LEU A 375 -0.68 -6.42 -12.77
C LEU A 375 -1.61 -6.57 -11.55
N ASN A 376 -2.92 -6.73 -11.77
CA ASN A 376 -3.90 -6.88 -10.69
C ASN A 376 -4.27 -8.35 -10.44
N PHE A 377 -3.87 -9.28 -11.32
CA PHE A 377 -4.28 -10.68 -11.25
C PHE A 377 -3.90 -11.34 -9.93
N PHE A 378 -2.62 -11.27 -9.53
CA PHE A 378 -2.13 -11.93 -8.32
C PHE A 378 -2.76 -11.39 -7.05
N VAL A 379 -3.00 -10.08 -6.98
CA VAL A 379 -3.66 -9.43 -5.84
C VAL A 379 -5.11 -9.93 -5.71
N VAL A 380 -5.85 -10.03 -6.82
CA VAL A 380 -7.24 -10.52 -6.81
C VAL A 380 -7.28 -12.03 -6.53
N ALA A 381 -6.36 -12.80 -7.10
CA ALA A 381 -6.26 -14.25 -6.84
C ALA A 381 -5.98 -14.52 -5.36
N MET A 382 -5.02 -13.80 -4.73
CA MET A 382 -4.76 -13.93 -3.30
C MET A 382 -5.95 -13.47 -2.45
N LYS A 383 -6.65 -12.40 -2.86
CA LYS A 383 -7.88 -11.95 -2.19
C LYS A 383 -8.95 -13.03 -2.18
N MET A 384 -9.16 -13.74 -3.29
CA MET A 384 -10.12 -14.84 -3.35
C MET A 384 -9.69 -16.01 -2.48
N ALA A 385 -8.40 -16.40 -2.52
CA ALA A 385 -7.88 -17.49 -1.70
C ALA A 385 -8.02 -17.19 -0.19
N SER A 386 -7.72 -15.94 0.23
CA SER A 386 -7.70 -15.55 1.64
C SER A 386 -9.08 -15.17 2.17
N GLN A 387 -9.80 -14.25 1.51
CA GLN A 387 -11.02 -13.65 2.06
C GLN A 387 -12.30 -14.38 1.67
N GLN A 388 -12.30 -15.02 0.50
CA GLN A 388 -13.50 -15.70 0.02
C GLN A 388 -13.53 -17.18 0.38
N PHE A 389 -12.43 -17.89 0.13
CA PHE A 389 -12.36 -19.34 0.34
C PHE A 389 -11.70 -19.72 1.66
N CYS A 390 -10.89 -18.84 2.22
CA CYS A 390 -10.03 -19.10 3.39
C CYS A 390 -9.28 -20.44 3.25
N ASP A 391 -8.75 -20.70 2.05
CA ASP A 391 -8.11 -21.97 1.70
C ASP A 391 -6.60 -21.77 1.53
N ARG A 392 -5.84 -22.42 2.43
CA ARG A 392 -4.39 -22.43 2.43
C ARG A 392 -3.79 -22.96 1.13
N GLN A 393 -4.30 -24.10 0.62
CA GLN A 393 -3.73 -24.73 -0.58
C GLN A 393 -3.88 -23.81 -1.78
N ALA A 394 -5.03 -23.17 -1.93
CA ALA A 394 -5.25 -22.16 -2.96
C ALA A 394 -4.28 -20.96 -2.81
N GLY A 395 -4.08 -20.47 -1.61
CA GLY A 395 -3.11 -19.41 -1.33
C GLY A 395 -1.66 -19.78 -1.66
N GLU A 396 -1.25 -21.00 -1.31
CA GLU A 396 0.07 -21.53 -1.65
C GLU A 396 0.25 -21.67 -3.17
N MET A 397 -0.77 -22.16 -3.90
CA MET A 397 -0.72 -22.23 -5.36
C MET A 397 -0.55 -20.86 -6.00
N VAL A 398 -1.25 -19.82 -5.51
CA VAL A 398 -1.08 -18.45 -6.00
C VAL A 398 0.33 -17.94 -5.70
N ASN A 399 0.85 -18.21 -4.51
CA ASN A 399 2.19 -17.77 -4.11
C ASN A 399 3.30 -18.51 -4.89
N GLU A 400 3.17 -19.82 -5.11
CA GLU A 400 4.08 -20.58 -5.96
C GLU A 400 4.10 -20.03 -7.39
N LEU A 401 2.92 -19.78 -7.96
CA LEU A 401 2.79 -19.20 -9.30
C LEU A 401 3.46 -17.82 -9.39
N LEU A 402 3.29 -16.98 -8.38
CA LEU A 402 3.94 -15.67 -8.30
C LEU A 402 5.46 -15.77 -8.25
N LEU A 403 5.99 -16.72 -7.49
CA LEU A 403 7.43 -16.91 -7.31
C LEU A 403 8.08 -17.70 -8.45
N THR A 404 7.29 -18.23 -9.39
CA THR A 404 7.82 -19.00 -10.53
C THR A 404 8.37 -18.07 -11.61
N GLY A 405 9.61 -18.28 -12.05
CA GLY A 405 10.26 -17.52 -13.11
C GLY A 405 10.29 -16.01 -12.80
N GLU A 406 9.87 -15.20 -13.76
CA GLU A 406 9.83 -13.73 -13.62
C GLU A 406 8.45 -13.19 -13.22
N ASN A 407 7.54 -14.03 -12.74
CA ASN A 407 6.16 -13.60 -12.46
C ASN A 407 6.07 -12.55 -11.34
N TYR A 408 7.10 -12.42 -10.51
CA TYR A 408 7.12 -11.40 -9.46
C TYR A 408 7.00 -9.96 -9.99
N LYS A 409 7.40 -9.71 -11.23
CA LYS A 409 7.22 -8.41 -11.91
C LYS A 409 5.75 -7.97 -12.03
N PHE A 410 4.80 -8.89 -11.99
CA PHE A 410 3.37 -8.56 -12.02
C PHE A 410 2.87 -7.87 -10.74
N ILE A 411 3.59 -7.94 -9.64
CA ILE A 411 3.29 -7.13 -8.45
C ILE A 411 3.55 -5.64 -8.71
N SER A 412 4.58 -5.32 -9.49
CA SER A 412 4.96 -4.02 -10.06
C SER A 412 5.26 -2.88 -9.09
N ASN A 413 4.61 -2.77 -7.94
CA ASN A 413 4.86 -1.69 -6.98
C ASN A 413 4.63 -2.11 -5.53
N ASN A 414 5.19 -1.32 -4.60
CA ASN A 414 5.14 -1.59 -3.17
C ASN A 414 3.72 -1.64 -2.60
N ILE A 415 2.77 -0.87 -3.16
CA ILE A 415 1.38 -0.85 -2.66
C ILE A 415 0.71 -2.21 -2.91
N ARG A 416 0.85 -2.75 -4.13
CA ARG A 416 0.33 -4.08 -4.46
C ARG A 416 1.04 -5.17 -3.69
N GLU A 417 2.34 -5.03 -3.47
CA GLU A 417 3.14 -5.96 -2.67
C GLU A 417 2.62 -6.03 -1.23
N HIS A 418 2.40 -4.87 -0.59
CA HIS A 418 1.83 -4.83 0.75
C HIS A 418 0.43 -5.41 0.82
N ILE A 419 -0.45 -5.08 -0.13
CA ILE A 419 -1.80 -5.65 -0.17
C ILE A 419 -1.77 -7.18 -0.34
N TYR A 420 -0.90 -7.69 -1.23
CA TYR A 420 -0.74 -9.10 -1.48
C TYR A 420 -0.27 -9.86 -0.24
N TYR A 421 0.84 -9.43 0.37
CA TYR A 421 1.41 -10.12 1.53
C TYR A 421 0.58 -9.93 2.79
N ARG A 422 -0.16 -8.82 2.94
CA ARG A 422 -1.15 -8.67 4.00
C ARG A 422 -2.17 -9.80 3.93
N MET A 423 -2.81 -9.99 2.78
CA MET A 423 -3.81 -11.03 2.60
C MET A 423 -3.23 -12.44 2.76
N TYR A 424 -2.00 -12.66 2.32
CA TYR A 424 -1.32 -13.93 2.49
C TYR A 424 -1.01 -14.21 3.98
N LEU A 425 -0.48 -13.23 4.71
CA LEU A 425 -0.25 -13.35 6.15
C LEU A 425 -1.54 -13.56 6.93
N GLU A 426 -2.61 -12.83 6.61
CA GLU A 426 -3.94 -13.02 7.21
C GLU A 426 -4.47 -14.45 6.97
N LEU A 427 -4.30 -14.99 5.76
CA LEU A 427 -4.70 -16.37 5.43
C LEU A 427 -3.96 -17.39 6.28
N ILE A 428 -2.63 -17.30 6.34
CA ILE A 428 -1.82 -18.26 7.08
C ILE A 428 -2.08 -18.15 8.59
N LEU A 429 -2.31 -16.93 9.11
CA LEU A 429 -2.69 -16.73 10.51
C LEU A 429 -4.03 -17.37 10.86
N ALA A 430 -4.97 -17.39 9.92
CA ALA A 430 -6.31 -17.96 10.11
C ALA A 430 -6.33 -19.49 9.93
N THR A 431 -5.40 -20.08 9.18
CA THR A 431 -5.46 -21.49 8.77
C THR A 431 -4.39 -22.37 9.41
N GLU A 432 -3.36 -21.79 10.00
CA GLU A 432 -2.20 -22.49 10.53
C GLU A 432 -1.97 -22.25 12.01
N GLU A 433 -1.18 -23.15 12.62
CA GLU A 433 -0.67 -22.92 13.97
C GLU A 433 0.24 -21.69 14.01
N PHE A 434 0.21 -20.98 15.13
CA PHE A 434 0.96 -19.71 15.29
C PHE A 434 2.47 -19.86 15.05
N GLU A 435 3.06 -20.99 15.40
CA GLU A 435 4.49 -21.25 15.18
C GLU A 435 4.81 -21.31 13.67
N THR A 436 3.96 -21.98 12.88
CA THR A 436 4.11 -22.07 11.42
C THR A 436 3.92 -20.68 10.78
N PHE A 437 2.89 -19.97 11.20
CA PHE A 437 2.67 -18.58 10.80
C PHE A 437 3.89 -17.70 11.11
N PHE A 438 4.42 -17.79 12.34
CA PHE A 438 5.51 -16.92 12.78
C PHE A 438 6.84 -17.23 12.08
N LYS A 439 7.07 -18.47 11.66
CA LYS A 439 8.21 -18.84 10.80
C LYS A 439 8.11 -18.12 9.44
N LEU A 440 6.93 -18.12 8.82
CA LEU A 440 6.70 -17.38 7.57
C LEU A 440 6.79 -15.86 7.78
N TYR A 441 6.12 -15.34 8.82
CA TYR A 441 6.20 -13.94 9.21
C TYR A 441 7.65 -13.46 9.35
N SER A 442 8.50 -14.25 10.03
CA SER A 442 9.92 -13.91 10.22
C SER A 442 10.76 -13.93 8.95
N LYS A 443 10.32 -14.63 7.89
CA LYS A 443 10.96 -14.60 6.56
C LYS A 443 10.54 -13.38 5.75
N LEU A 444 9.30 -12.94 5.92
CA LEU A 444 8.74 -11.85 5.13
C LEU A 444 8.95 -10.47 5.78
N VAL A 445 8.95 -10.40 7.11
CA VAL A 445 9.05 -9.15 7.87
C VAL A 445 10.42 -9.06 8.54
N PRO A 446 11.17 -7.99 8.35
CA PRO A 446 10.88 -6.76 7.59
C PRO A 446 11.30 -6.79 6.12
N HIS A 447 11.85 -7.89 5.61
CA HIS A 447 12.62 -7.97 4.36
C HIS A 447 11.78 -7.76 3.10
N VAL A 448 10.55 -8.28 3.08
CA VAL A 448 9.64 -8.25 1.92
C VAL A 448 8.51 -7.28 2.14
N THR A 449 7.92 -7.30 3.33
CA THR A 449 6.76 -6.47 3.65
C THR A 449 6.83 -5.93 5.07
N ILE A 450 6.15 -4.82 5.29
CA ILE A 450 5.97 -4.21 6.61
C ILE A 450 4.53 -4.48 7.02
N PRO A 451 4.27 -5.09 8.17
CA PRO A 451 2.92 -5.37 8.60
C PRO A 451 2.16 -4.07 8.86
N GLU A 452 1.01 -3.94 8.23
CA GLU A 452 0.08 -2.86 8.51
C GLU A 452 -0.46 -2.99 9.96
N PRO A 453 -0.95 -1.88 10.55
CA PRO A 453 -1.54 -1.92 11.91
C PRO A 453 -2.62 -2.98 12.07
N ALA A 454 -3.45 -3.21 11.03
CA ALA A 454 -4.50 -4.23 11.05
C ALA A 454 -3.93 -5.66 11.18
N VAL A 455 -2.85 -5.96 10.46
CA VAL A 455 -2.17 -7.27 10.55
C VAL A 455 -1.55 -7.44 11.94
N MET A 456 -0.91 -6.41 12.46
CA MET A 456 -0.33 -6.45 13.81
C MET A 456 -1.41 -6.66 14.87
N SER A 457 -2.56 -5.98 14.75
CA SER A 457 -3.72 -6.19 15.64
C SER A 457 -4.22 -7.63 15.57
N ALA A 458 -4.38 -8.19 14.36
CA ALA A 458 -4.79 -9.58 14.19
C ALA A 458 -3.79 -10.57 14.81
N ILE A 459 -2.49 -10.32 14.71
CA ILE A 459 -1.45 -11.16 15.35
C ILE A 459 -1.56 -11.10 16.87
N LEU A 460 -1.71 -9.90 17.45
CA LEU A 460 -1.85 -9.74 18.90
C LEU A 460 -3.14 -10.37 19.42
N GLU A 461 -4.25 -10.28 18.67
CA GLU A 461 -5.50 -10.94 19.01
C GLU A 461 -5.38 -12.47 18.93
N ALA A 462 -4.73 -12.99 17.89
CA ALA A 462 -4.48 -14.42 17.77
C ALA A 462 -3.66 -14.96 18.96
N LEU A 463 -2.68 -14.22 19.44
CA LEU A 463 -1.87 -14.62 20.60
C LEU A 463 -2.68 -14.78 21.89
N LYS A 464 -3.79 -14.06 22.06
CA LYS A 464 -4.69 -14.20 23.21
C LYS A 464 -5.36 -15.58 23.26
N LEU A 465 -5.43 -16.29 22.13
CA LEU A 465 -6.00 -17.63 22.04
C LEU A 465 -5.04 -18.76 22.47
N TYR A 466 -3.75 -18.44 22.57
CA TYR A 466 -2.72 -19.41 22.93
C TYR A 466 -2.36 -19.32 24.41
N PRO A 467 -1.81 -20.41 25.01
CA PRO A 467 -1.33 -20.38 26.40
C PRO A 467 -0.32 -19.26 26.65
N ALA A 468 -0.36 -18.67 27.82
CA ALA A 468 0.52 -17.56 28.22
C ALA A 468 2.01 -17.86 27.99
N GLN A 469 2.46 -19.08 28.27
CA GLN A 469 3.86 -19.53 28.05
C GLN A 469 4.28 -19.48 26.57
N THR A 470 3.36 -19.78 25.65
CA THR A 470 3.61 -19.69 24.22
C THR A 470 3.59 -18.22 23.77
N ALA A 471 2.62 -17.44 24.21
CA ALA A 471 2.48 -16.03 23.82
C ALA A 471 3.71 -15.20 24.26
N THR A 472 4.25 -15.44 25.44
CA THR A 472 5.43 -14.71 25.97
C THR A 472 6.68 -14.81 25.09
N GLN A 473 6.83 -15.88 24.33
CA GLN A 473 8.00 -16.10 23.46
C GLN A 473 8.02 -15.14 22.26
N TYR A 474 6.85 -14.69 21.81
CA TYR A 474 6.70 -13.86 20.60
C TYR A 474 6.59 -12.37 20.89
N ILE A 475 6.13 -11.99 22.10
CA ILE A 475 5.92 -10.58 22.48
C ILE A 475 7.15 -9.71 22.29
N PRO A 476 8.38 -10.09 22.70
CA PRO A 476 9.56 -9.22 22.55
C PRO A 476 9.86 -8.89 21.07
N LYS A 477 9.69 -9.84 20.16
CA LYS A 477 9.91 -9.62 18.72
C LYS A 477 8.81 -8.76 18.11
N LEU A 478 7.56 -9.01 18.47
CA LEU A 478 6.44 -8.17 18.01
C LEU A 478 6.56 -6.74 18.54
N TRP A 479 7.01 -6.58 19.79
CA TRP A 479 7.29 -5.29 20.37
C TRP A 479 8.37 -4.53 19.58
N SER A 480 9.49 -5.17 19.27
CA SER A 480 10.53 -4.53 18.47
C SER A 480 10.02 -4.10 17.08
N HIS A 481 9.14 -4.87 16.47
CA HIS A 481 8.49 -4.50 15.22
C HIS A 481 7.49 -3.34 15.40
N MET A 482 6.78 -3.27 16.53
CA MET A 482 5.88 -2.14 16.80
C MET A 482 6.65 -0.81 16.91
N ILE A 483 7.83 -0.84 17.55
CA ILE A 483 8.74 0.33 17.60
C ILE A 483 9.26 0.63 16.19
N MET A 484 9.82 -0.36 15.51
CA MET A 484 10.47 -0.23 14.21
C MET A 484 9.53 0.35 13.14
N PHE A 485 8.24 0.02 13.18
CA PHE A 485 7.26 0.44 12.18
C PHE A 485 6.35 1.59 12.63
N ASP A 486 6.72 2.29 13.72
CA ASP A 486 5.98 3.45 14.25
C ASP A 486 4.51 3.14 14.59
N HIS A 487 4.28 1.96 15.16
CA HIS A 487 2.93 1.55 15.58
C HIS A 487 2.55 2.06 16.97
N LEU A 488 3.48 2.66 17.72
CA LEU A 488 3.22 3.22 19.05
C LEU A 488 2.21 4.38 19.02
N ASN A 489 2.01 4.99 17.86
CA ASN A 489 0.98 6.01 17.64
C ASN A 489 -0.46 5.43 17.48
N ARG A 490 -0.60 4.10 17.55
CA ARG A 490 -1.88 3.40 17.38
C ARG A 490 -2.40 2.92 18.71
N GLU A 491 -3.39 3.63 19.24
CA GLU A 491 -3.98 3.36 20.55
C GLU A 491 -4.50 1.92 20.69
N GLU A 492 -5.14 1.37 19.67
CA GLU A 492 -5.64 0.00 19.65
C GLU A 492 -4.53 -1.04 19.80
N LEU A 493 -3.39 -0.84 19.14
CA LEU A 493 -2.25 -1.74 19.26
C LEU A 493 -1.58 -1.63 20.64
N LEU A 494 -1.49 -0.42 21.21
CA LEU A 494 -1.00 -0.23 22.56
C LEU A 494 -1.89 -0.94 23.59
N GLU A 495 -3.21 -0.81 23.44
CA GLU A 495 -4.16 -1.50 24.31
C GLU A 495 -4.00 -3.01 24.22
N ASN A 496 -3.93 -3.57 23.02
CA ASN A 496 -3.79 -5.00 22.80
C ASN A 496 -2.51 -5.58 23.39
N ILE A 497 -1.36 -4.93 23.17
CA ILE A 497 -0.09 -5.44 23.70
C ILE A 497 -0.01 -5.28 25.22
N LEU A 498 -0.48 -4.17 25.76
CA LEU A 498 -0.54 -3.95 27.20
C LEU A 498 -1.46 -4.97 27.88
N HIS A 499 -2.62 -5.25 27.29
CA HIS A 499 -3.54 -6.29 27.80
C HIS A 499 -2.90 -7.68 27.74
N LEU A 500 -2.19 -8.04 26.67
CA LEU A 500 -1.46 -9.30 26.60
C LEU A 500 -0.44 -9.42 27.73
N MET A 501 0.34 -8.37 27.98
CA MET A 501 1.39 -8.38 29.02
C MET A 501 0.82 -8.38 30.44
N SER A 502 -0.23 -7.55 30.69
CA SER A 502 -0.77 -7.35 32.04
C SER A 502 -1.78 -8.40 32.48
N VAL A 503 -2.66 -8.84 31.57
CA VAL A 503 -3.78 -9.71 31.90
C VAL A 503 -3.53 -11.15 31.48
N HIS A 504 -3.10 -11.36 30.22
CA HIS A 504 -2.98 -12.72 29.66
C HIS A 504 -1.70 -13.42 30.12
N CYS A 505 -0.54 -12.77 30.02
CA CYS A 505 0.73 -13.43 30.26
C CYS A 505 1.18 -13.41 31.73
N LYS A 506 0.75 -12.47 32.54
CA LYS A 506 1.02 -12.32 33.99
C LYS A 506 2.35 -12.98 34.45
N PRO A 507 3.52 -12.46 34.09
CA PRO A 507 4.78 -13.09 34.42
C PRO A 507 4.99 -13.17 35.93
N VAL A 508 5.76 -14.17 36.37
CA VAL A 508 6.10 -14.33 37.80
C VAL A 508 6.96 -13.13 38.25
N SER A 509 6.69 -12.62 39.45
CA SER A 509 7.50 -11.58 40.08
C SER A 509 8.98 -11.98 40.04
N ASP A 510 9.87 -11.00 39.79
CA ASP A 510 11.32 -11.18 39.69
C ASP A 510 11.83 -12.01 38.52
N SER A 511 10.97 -12.33 37.53
CA SER A 511 11.39 -12.97 36.32
C SER A 511 12.03 -11.97 35.34
N PRO A 512 13.00 -12.39 34.50
CA PRO A 512 13.53 -11.52 33.44
C PRO A 512 12.47 -11.00 32.49
N LEU A 513 11.40 -11.76 32.27
CA LEU A 513 10.26 -11.36 31.44
C LEU A 513 9.47 -10.23 32.08
N ASN A 514 9.29 -10.25 33.40
CA ASN A 514 8.63 -9.17 34.13
C ASN A 514 9.40 -7.86 34.01
N ALA A 515 10.73 -7.91 34.11
CA ALA A 515 11.60 -6.77 33.88
C ALA A 515 11.46 -6.21 32.45
N GLN A 516 11.43 -7.08 31.42
CA GLN A 516 11.20 -6.66 30.04
C GLN A 516 9.82 -6.00 29.86
N PHE A 517 8.76 -6.56 30.42
CA PHE A 517 7.43 -5.98 30.32
C PHE A 517 7.32 -4.63 31.01
N THR A 518 8.04 -4.48 32.13
CA THR A 518 8.14 -3.20 32.83
C THR A 518 8.86 -2.14 31.98
N GLU A 519 9.96 -2.51 31.32
CA GLU A 519 10.68 -1.64 30.40
C GLU A 519 9.82 -1.24 29.19
N MET A 520 9.08 -2.18 28.62
CA MET A 520 8.11 -1.90 27.55
C MET A 520 7.04 -0.90 28.01
N ALA A 521 6.48 -1.09 29.21
CA ALA A 521 5.49 -0.18 29.77
C ALA A 521 6.07 1.24 30.02
N LEU A 522 7.33 1.33 30.48
CA LEU A 522 8.04 2.61 30.59
C LEU A 522 8.22 3.28 29.24
N THR A 523 8.64 2.53 28.22
CA THR A 523 8.82 3.06 26.87
C THR A 523 7.50 3.61 26.31
N ILE A 524 6.39 2.91 26.54
CA ILE A 524 5.05 3.39 26.14
C ILE A 524 4.72 4.69 26.88
N TRP A 525 4.98 4.73 28.19
CA TRP A 525 4.71 5.91 28.98
C TRP A 525 5.52 7.13 28.52
N ASP A 526 6.81 6.95 28.29
CA ASP A 526 7.70 8.00 27.81
C ASP A 526 7.27 8.49 26.43
N HIS A 527 6.83 7.59 25.56
CA HIS A 527 6.25 7.95 24.25
C HIS A 527 4.97 8.80 24.43
N ILE A 528 4.08 8.43 25.32
CA ILE A 528 2.87 9.19 25.65
C ILE A 528 3.24 10.60 26.14
N GLN A 529 4.25 10.72 27.00
CA GLN A 529 4.71 12.01 27.49
C GLN A 529 5.35 12.89 26.40
N SER A 530 6.15 12.29 25.52
CA SER A 530 6.78 13.00 24.40
C SER A 530 5.75 13.57 23.43
N LEU A 531 4.70 12.82 23.12
CA LEU A 531 3.61 13.30 22.28
C LEU A 531 2.87 14.48 22.92
N ARG A 532 2.65 14.46 24.22
CA ARG A 532 2.03 15.59 24.95
C ARG A 532 2.90 16.85 24.87
N PHE A 533 4.19 16.71 25.08
CA PHE A 533 5.12 17.83 25.00
C PHE A 533 5.12 18.44 23.59
N ASN A 534 5.16 17.62 22.54
CA ASN A 534 5.12 18.07 21.17
C ASN A 534 3.80 18.79 20.83
N ILE A 535 2.66 18.31 21.32
CA ILE A 535 1.36 18.96 21.15
C ILE A 535 1.35 20.32 21.84
N PHE A 536 1.87 20.41 23.06
CA PHE A 536 1.93 21.65 23.82
C PHE A 536 2.82 22.68 23.13
N VAL A 537 3.99 22.29 22.64
CA VAL A 537 4.90 23.16 21.87
C VAL A 537 4.23 23.62 20.57
N HIS A 538 3.52 22.74 19.87
CA HIS A 538 2.82 23.11 18.64
C HIS A 538 1.68 24.10 18.90
N ILE A 539 0.93 23.94 19.98
CA ILE A 539 -0.13 24.88 20.38
C ILE A 539 0.47 26.25 20.74
N LEU A 540 1.59 26.29 21.47
CA LEU A 540 2.27 27.55 21.79
C LEU A 540 2.76 28.28 20.55
N ILE A 541 3.43 27.56 19.62
CA ILE A 541 3.91 28.14 18.36
C ILE A 541 2.74 28.63 17.49
N SER A 542 1.66 27.86 17.43
CA SER A 542 0.45 28.24 16.67
C SER A 542 -0.26 29.46 17.27
N SER A 543 -0.29 29.59 18.61
CA SER A 543 -0.88 30.76 19.27
C SER A 543 -0.06 32.03 19.09
N GLU A 544 1.26 31.95 18.94
CA GLU A 544 2.12 33.09 18.63
C GLU A 544 2.05 33.50 17.15
N LEU A 545 1.80 32.54 16.24
CA LEU A 545 1.63 32.80 14.79
C LEU A 545 0.23 33.24 14.39
N CYS A 546 -0.80 32.97 15.18
CA CYS A 546 -2.20 33.37 14.90
C CYS A 546 -2.48 34.86 15.06
N VAL A 547 -1.51 35.67 15.48
CA VAL A 547 -1.67 37.15 15.55
C VAL A 547 -1.57 37.81 14.14
N ILE A 548 -1.30 37.05 13.06
CA ILE A 548 -1.02 37.62 11.74
C ILE A 548 -2.04 37.31 10.65
N LYS A 549 -3.06 36.46 10.81
CA LYS A 549 -4.14 36.33 9.79
C LYS A 549 -5.43 35.75 10.36
N GLU A 550 -6.40 36.60 10.55
CA GLU A 550 -7.83 36.26 10.44
C GLU A 550 -8.13 36.04 8.97
N GLU A 551 -8.28 34.84 8.53
CA GLU A 551 -8.94 34.33 7.32
C GLU A 551 -8.19 33.14 6.75
N GLU A 552 -8.29 31.99 7.43
CA GLU A 552 -8.33 30.67 6.80
C GLU A 552 -8.60 29.64 7.89
N THR A 553 -9.77 29.04 7.82
CA THR A 553 -10.13 27.91 8.68
C THR A 553 -9.05 26.84 8.59
N PRO A 554 -8.47 26.39 9.71
CA PRO A 554 -7.47 25.34 9.65
C PRO A 554 -8.10 24.08 9.08
N SER A 555 -7.45 23.52 8.05
CA SER A 555 -7.78 22.19 7.52
C SER A 555 -7.87 21.20 8.68
N PRO A 556 -8.75 20.18 8.60
CA PRO A 556 -8.98 19.23 9.68
C PRO A 556 -7.81 18.24 9.80
N PHE A 557 -6.62 18.70 10.03
CA PHE A 557 -5.60 17.91 10.70
C PHE A 557 -6.02 17.86 12.18
N GLN A 558 -6.82 16.85 12.50
CA GLN A 558 -7.03 16.46 13.87
C GLN A 558 -5.65 16.15 14.47
N ILE A 559 -5.06 17.13 15.17
CA ILE A 559 -4.07 16.87 16.20
C ILE A 559 -4.79 15.89 17.11
N LYS A 560 -4.39 14.61 17.09
CA LYS A 560 -4.96 13.61 17.97
C LYS A 560 -4.82 14.17 19.37
N SER A 561 -5.95 14.44 20.00
CA SER A 561 -5.99 14.87 21.40
C SER A 561 -5.10 13.89 22.17
N GLY A 562 -4.15 14.37 22.95
CA GLY A 562 -3.25 13.52 23.76
C GLY A 562 -4.01 12.78 24.88
N THR A 563 -5.16 12.20 24.54
CA THR A 563 -6.07 11.45 25.41
C THR A 563 -6.03 9.99 25.04
N TYR A 564 -5.98 9.11 26.02
CA TYR A 564 -5.88 7.66 25.86
C TYR A 564 -7.05 6.94 26.54
N ARG A 565 -7.31 5.71 26.15
CA ARG A 565 -8.32 4.87 26.82
C ARG A 565 -7.89 4.57 28.26
N ASN A 566 -8.85 4.46 29.13
CA ASN A 566 -8.66 4.15 30.54
C ASN A 566 -7.92 2.82 30.79
N SER A 567 -8.17 1.80 29.96
CA SER A 567 -7.49 0.49 29.99
C SER A 567 -5.99 0.59 29.80
N ILE A 568 -5.52 1.50 28.93
CA ILE A 568 -4.08 1.72 28.67
C ILE A 568 -3.40 2.20 29.94
N MET A 569 -3.96 3.21 30.62
CA MET A 569 -3.40 3.76 31.86
C MET A 569 -3.38 2.74 32.99
N GLY A 570 -4.49 2.00 33.17
CA GLY A 570 -4.57 0.93 34.16
C GLY A 570 -3.51 -0.15 33.95
N ASN A 571 -3.38 -0.64 32.72
CA ASN A 571 -2.40 -1.67 32.37
C ASN A 571 -0.93 -1.22 32.55
N ILE A 572 -0.60 0.04 32.20
CA ILE A 572 0.74 0.60 32.45
C ILE A 572 1.04 0.60 33.95
N ILE A 573 0.13 1.10 34.77
CA ILE A 573 0.29 1.15 36.23
C ILE A 573 0.49 -0.26 36.78
N LEU A 574 -0.30 -1.25 36.38
CA LEU A 574 -0.17 -2.64 36.82
C LEU A 574 1.21 -3.23 36.48
N LEU A 575 1.69 -3.03 35.25
CA LEU A 575 3.00 -3.53 34.84
C LEU A 575 4.15 -2.88 35.60
N LEU A 576 4.08 -1.58 35.89
CA LEU A 576 5.06 -0.87 36.67
C LEU A 576 5.09 -1.34 38.12
N LEU A 577 3.93 -1.60 38.72
CA LEU A 577 3.84 -2.13 40.09
C LEU A 577 4.43 -3.53 40.21
N ARG A 578 4.12 -4.42 39.25
CA ARG A 578 4.70 -5.78 39.19
C ARG A 578 6.20 -5.78 39.00
N GLY A 579 6.74 -4.73 38.33
CA GLY A 579 8.18 -4.51 38.17
C GLY A 579 8.81 -3.69 39.33
N ASN A 580 8.12 -3.50 40.45
CA ASN A 580 8.59 -2.75 41.59
C ASN A 580 8.98 -1.27 41.30
N ASN A 581 8.43 -0.67 40.24
CA ASN A 581 8.69 0.72 39.85
C ASN A 581 7.67 1.68 40.51
N PHE A 582 7.74 1.79 41.81
CA PHE A 582 6.77 2.55 42.63
C PHE A 582 6.80 4.05 42.38
N THR A 583 7.98 4.61 42.11
CA THR A 583 8.14 6.05 41.88
C THR A 583 7.39 6.52 40.66
N LYS A 584 7.51 5.78 39.54
CA LYS A 584 6.77 6.07 38.30
C LYS A 584 5.27 5.82 38.47
N THR A 585 4.88 4.78 39.21
CA THR A 585 3.47 4.51 39.51
C THR A 585 2.81 5.69 40.22
N ILE A 586 3.44 6.23 41.30
CA ILE A 586 2.92 7.41 42.00
C ILE A 586 2.86 8.62 41.07
N GLU A 587 3.91 8.85 40.29
CA GLU A 587 3.95 9.94 39.32
C GLU A 587 2.75 9.88 38.34
N ILE A 588 2.45 8.72 37.80
CA ILE A 588 1.34 8.52 36.85
C ILE A 588 0.00 8.75 37.54
N ILE A 589 -0.25 8.13 38.68
CA ILE A 589 -1.53 8.30 39.41
C ILE A 589 -1.73 9.77 39.82
N SER A 590 -0.70 10.42 40.36
CA SER A 590 -0.75 11.85 40.73
C SER A 590 -1.01 12.74 39.50
N LEU A 591 -0.45 12.39 38.36
CA LEU A 591 -0.70 13.09 37.09
C LEU A 591 -2.15 12.94 36.66
N LEU A 592 -2.75 11.77 36.81
CA LEU A 592 -4.16 11.52 36.47
C LEU A 592 -5.13 12.28 37.39
N VAL A 593 -4.77 12.48 38.65
CA VAL A 593 -5.53 13.36 39.58
C VAL A 593 -5.47 14.82 39.09
N ARG A 594 -4.28 15.30 38.74
CA ARG A 594 -4.07 16.70 38.30
C ARG A 594 -4.58 16.97 36.87
N SER A 595 -4.64 15.96 36.01
CA SER A 595 -4.96 16.08 34.62
C SER A 595 -5.94 14.99 34.19
N PRO A 596 -7.20 15.01 34.66
CA PRO A 596 -8.19 13.96 34.35
C PRO A 596 -8.53 13.85 32.85
N HIS A 597 -8.30 14.92 32.07
CA HIS A 597 -8.49 14.96 30.63
C HIS A 597 -7.52 14.06 29.84
N LEU A 598 -6.53 13.45 30.48
CA LEU A 598 -5.66 12.46 29.84
C LEU A 598 -6.39 11.18 29.42
N ILE A 599 -7.47 10.87 30.10
CA ILE A 599 -8.33 9.75 29.75
C ILE A 599 -9.45 10.27 28.87
N LYS A 600 -9.72 9.55 27.77
CA LYS A 600 -10.76 9.90 26.82
C LYS A 600 -12.13 10.04 27.48
N ASN A 601 -12.90 11.02 27.03
CA ASN A 601 -14.27 11.27 27.43
C ASN A 601 -14.46 11.51 28.94
N GLY A 602 -13.42 11.88 29.67
CA GLY A 602 -13.50 12.06 31.12
C GLY A 602 -13.75 10.75 31.89
N GLN A 603 -13.48 9.60 31.28
CA GLN A 603 -13.56 8.30 31.94
C GLN A 603 -12.51 8.19 33.06
N THR A 604 -12.75 7.29 33.99
CA THR A 604 -11.80 6.94 35.04
C THR A 604 -11.16 5.60 34.74
N ILE A 605 -10.04 5.28 35.39
CA ILE A 605 -9.49 3.92 35.38
C ILE A 605 -10.60 2.95 35.82
N THR A 606 -10.69 1.78 35.20
CA THR A 606 -11.76 0.81 35.51
C THR A 606 -11.64 0.33 36.97
N THR A 607 -12.76 0.04 37.59
CA THR A 607 -12.82 -0.45 38.98
C THR A 607 -12.01 -1.74 39.16
N GLU A 608 -11.96 -2.59 38.14
CA GLU A 608 -11.16 -3.82 38.14
C GLU A 608 -9.66 -3.50 38.28
N HIS A 609 -9.15 -2.57 37.47
CA HIS A 609 -7.74 -2.13 37.56
C HIS A 609 -7.46 -1.47 38.91
N ILE A 610 -8.34 -0.62 39.39
CA ILE A 610 -8.19 0.05 40.70
C ILE A 610 -8.05 -0.97 41.82
N ASN A 611 -8.92 -1.97 41.85
CA ASN A 611 -8.89 -3.04 42.85
C ASN A 611 -7.59 -3.86 42.75
N GLU A 612 -7.17 -4.25 41.53
CA GLU A 612 -5.93 -5.02 41.36
C GLU A 612 -4.69 -4.19 41.75
N ILE A 613 -4.65 -2.90 41.38
CA ILE A 613 -3.59 -1.95 41.82
C ILE A 613 -3.56 -1.85 43.32
N PHE A 614 -4.71 -1.72 43.99
CA PHE A 614 -4.81 -1.61 45.43
C PHE A 614 -4.29 -2.87 46.12
N GLU A 615 -4.75 -4.06 45.69
CA GLU A 615 -4.32 -5.33 46.30
C GLU A 615 -2.81 -5.58 46.11
N LEU A 616 -2.24 -5.22 44.94
CA LEU A 616 -0.78 -5.29 44.71
C LEU A 616 0.00 -4.35 45.61
N CYS A 617 -0.45 -3.10 45.77
CA CYS A 617 0.19 -2.14 46.65
C CYS A 617 0.07 -2.57 48.14
N LEU A 618 -1.04 -3.18 48.52
CA LEU A 618 -1.28 -3.69 49.86
C LEU A 618 -0.37 -4.89 50.17
N ALA A 619 -0.26 -5.85 49.23
CA ALA A 619 0.62 -7.02 49.38
C ALA A 619 2.09 -6.63 49.52
N GLN A 620 2.50 -5.52 48.92
CA GLN A 620 3.87 -4.98 48.98
C GLN A 620 4.04 -3.98 50.12
N ALA A 621 2.98 -3.70 50.90
CA ALA A 621 2.95 -2.72 51.99
C ALA A 621 3.42 -1.31 51.58
N TYR A 622 3.20 -0.91 50.31
CA TYR A 622 3.66 0.35 49.76
C TYR A 622 2.63 1.46 49.99
N VAL A 623 2.64 1.99 51.19
CA VAL A 623 1.68 2.97 51.71
C VAL A 623 1.54 4.23 50.84
N PRO A 624 2.61 4.87 50.32
CA PRO A 624 2.47 6.08 49.51
C PRO A 624 1.63 5.90 48.27
N ALA A 625 1.78 4.78 47.53
CA ALA A 625 0.98 4.53 46.34
C ALA A 625 -0.49 4.29 46.68
N ILE A 626 -0.79 3.63 47.80
CA ILE A 626 -2.17 3.41 48.27
C ILE A 626 -2.85 4.75 48.58
N PHE A 627 -2.16 5.67 49.24
CA PHE A 627 -2.71 7.01 49.52
C PHE A 627 -2.98 7.80 48.26
N THR A 628 -2.06 7.77 47.31
CA THR A 628 -2.26 8.43 46.01
C THR A 628 -3.43 7.79 45.21
N LEU A 629 -3.58 6.48 45.31
CA LEU A 629 -4.71 5.77 44.68
C LEU A 629 -6.03 6.14 45.37
N LEU A 630 -6.08 6.19 46.71
CA LEU A 630 -7.26 6.63 47.46
C LEU A 630 -7.60 8.09 47.12
N GLU A 631 -6.62 8.98 46.98
CA GLU A 631 -6.83 10.35 46.52
C GLU A 631 -7.47 10.36 45.12
N TYR A 632 -7.00 9.51 44.22
CA TYR A 632 -7.62 9.35 42.88
C TYR A 632 -9.07 8.88 42.96
N VAL A 633 -9.35 7.82 43.74
CA VAL A 633 -10.70 7.23 43.90
C VAL A 633 -11.67 8.24 44.53
N THR A 634 -11.24 8.96 45.55
CA THR A 634 -12.04 10.02 46.23
C THR A 634 -12.26 11.23 45.35
N PHE A 635 -11.22 11.67 44.63
CA PHE A 635 -11.32 12.80 43.70
C PHE A 635 -12.36 12.56 42.59
N HIS A 636 -12.43 11.36 42.10
CA HIS A 636 -13.39 10.96 41.07
C HIS A 636 -14.72 10.42 41.60
N SER A 637 -14.91 10.44 42.95
CA SER A 637 -16.12 9.93 43.61
C SER A 637 -16.47 8.48 43.22
N LEU A 638 -15.46 7.62 43.09
CA LEU A 638 -15.64 6.22 42.76
C LEU A 638 -16.04 5.41 44.00
N GLU A 639 -16.84 4.35 43.77
CA GLU A 639 -17.25 3.44 44.83
C GLU A 639 -16.04 2.62 45.35
N GLY A 640 -16.05 2.23 46.63
CA GLY A 640 -15.05 1.35 47.22
C GLY A 640 -13.95 2.05 48.01
N ALA A 641 -13.85 3.40 48.02
CA ALA A 641 -12.85 4.13 48.76
C ALA A 641 -12.87 3.77 50.29
N GLY A 642 -14.05 3.62 50.88
CA GLY A 642 -14.21 3.24 52.29
C GLY A 642 -13.69 1.84 52.58
N GLU A 643 -14.05 0.86 51.75
CA GLU A 643 -13.59 -0.54 51.86
C GLU A 643 -12.08 -0.66 51.73
N MET A 644 -11.49 0.05 50.76
CA MET A 644 -10.01 0.12 50.59
C MET A 644 -9.33 0.73 51.79
N ALA A 645 -9.87 1.82 52.32
CA ALA A 645 -9.32 2.48 53.50
C ALA A 645 -9.44 1.58 54.75
N GLY A 646 -10.57 0.87 54.92
CA GLY A 646 -10.78 -0.13 55.99
C GLY A 646 -9.78 -1.28 55.90
N LYS A 647 -9.57 -1.87 54.71
CA LYS A 647 -8.58 -2.92 54.47
C LYS A 647 -7.16 -2.43 54.76
N LEU A 648 -6.79 -1.23 54.31
CA LEU A 648 -5.48 -0.63 54.60
C LEU A 648 -5.25 -0.44 56.10
N TYR A 649 -6.26 0.06 56.83
CA TYR A 649 -6.18 0.30 58.28
C TYR A 649 -5.97 -0.99 59.04
N LYS A 650 -6.59 -2.10 58.59
CA LYS A 650 -6.52 -3.43 59.26
C LYS A 650 -5.20 -4.16 58.93
N THR A 651 -4.66 -4.01 57.74
CA THR A 651 -3.52 -4.82 57.26
C THR A 651 -2.14 -4.17 57.50
N VAL A 652 -2.07 -2.86 57.51
CA VAL A 652 -0.78 -2.14 57.60
C VAL A 652 -0.75 -1.26 58.85
N SER A 653 0.38 -1.30 59.61
CA SER A 653 0.59 -0.43 60.76
C SER A 653 0.86 1.01 60.31
N LEU A 654 -0.17 1.87 60.40
CA LEU A 654 -0.10 3.27 60.01
C LEU A 654 0.36 4.16 61.17
N THR A 655 1.16 5.18 60.85
CA THR A 655 1.52 6.24 61.79
C THR A 655 0.33 7.15 62.11
N SER A 656 0.37 7.90 63.23
CA SER A 656 -0.74 8.79 63.62
C SER A 656 -1.04 9.84 62.52
N ASN A 657 -0.01 10.36 61.85
CA ASN A 657 -0.21 11.28 60.72
C ASN A 657 -0.90 10.62 59.54
N GLN A 658 -0.52 9.41 59.20
CA GLN A 658 -1.14 8.65 58.08
C GLN A 658 -2.62 8.32 58.39
N LYS A 659 -2.95 7.99 59.65
CA LYS A 659 -4.33 7.78 60.05
C LYS A 659 -5.18 9.04 59.92
N ASN A 660 -4.63 10.20 60.30
CA ASN A 660 -5.32 11.48 60.13
C ASN A 660 -5.52 11.84 58.65
N ILE A 661 -4.53 11.58 57.79
CA ILE A 661 -4.65 11.80 56.34
C ILE A 661 -5.70 10.85 55.75
N LEU A 662 -5.71 9.57 56.14
CA LEU A 662 -6.70 8.60 55.70
C LEU A 662 -8.11 9.03 56.06
N ALA A 663 -8.30 9.46 57.31
CA ALA A 663 -9.58 9.96 57.82
C ALA A 663 -10.04 11.24 57.09
N SER A 664 -9.10 12.10 56.69
CA SER A 664 -9.43 13.31 55.92
C SER A 664 -9.79 13.00 54.45
N LEU A 665 -9.24 11.95 53.86
CA LEU A 665 -9.52 11.54 52.48
C LEU A 665 -10.89 10.86 52.33
N VAL A 666 -11.23 9.93 53.23
CA VAL A 666 -12.40 9.09 53.12
C VAL A 666 -13.56 9.52 53.97
N GLY A 667 -13.29 10.32 55.02
CA GLY A 667 -14.25 10.75 56.05
C GLY A 667 -14.21 9.86 57.30
N ASN A 668 -14.22 10.50 58.46
CA ASN A 668 -14.13 9.79 59.74
C ASN A 668 -15.28 8.79 59.96
N ASP A 669 -16.49 9.17 59.58
CA ASP A 669 -17.70 8.35 59.80
C ASP A 669 -17.65 7.08 58.92
N VAL A 670 -17.24 7.18 57.66
CA VAL A 670 -17.11 6.04 56.72
C VAL A 670 -16.02 5.07 57.18
N LEU A 671 -14.89 5.63 57.69
CA LEU A 671 -13.79 4.81 58.17
C LEU A 671 -14.16 4.05 59.44
N GLN A 672 -14.92 4.67 60.38
CA GLN A 672 -15.38 4.04 61.62
C GLN A 672 -16.40 2.92 61.32
N LEU A 673 -17.32 3.11 60.38
CA LEU A 673 -18.27 2.07 59.94
C LEU A 673 -17.53 0.83 59.41
N GLN A 674 -16.54 1.01 58.56
CA GLN A 674 -15.77 -0.11 57.99
C GLN A 674 -14.87 -0.83 59.02
N ILE A 675 -14.53 -0.18 60.11
CA ILE A 675 -13.78 -0.79 61.22
C ILE A 675 -14.73 -1.53 62.18
N SER A 676 -15.99 -1.09 62.30
CA SER A 676 -16.97 -1.64 63.25
C SER A 676 -17.80 -2.83 62.70
N ASP A 677 -17.90 -3.03 61.40
CA ASP A 677 -18.75 -4.04 60.79
C ASP A 677 -18.29 -5.52 60.94
N GLU A 678 -17.22 -5.79 61.69
CA GLU A 678 -16.69 -7.14 61.95
C GLU A 678 -16.35 -7.44 63.42
N ASN A 679 -16.90 -6.68 64.40
CA ASN A 679 -16.82 -7.06 65.82
C ASN A 679 -18.10 -7.80 66.25
#